data_fe99dfa1539dedbe32e7d9e14f1acae2
#
_entry.id   fe99dfa1539dedbe32e7d9e14f1acae2
#
_cell.length_a   1.000
_cell.length_b   1.000
_cell.length_c   1.000
_cell.angle_alpha   90.00
_cell.angle_beta   90.00
_cell.angle_gamma   90.00
#
_symmetry.space_group_name_H-M   'P 1'
#
loop_
_entity.id
_entity.type
_entity.pdbx_description
1 polymer ?
#
loop_
_entity_poly.entity_id
_entity_poly.type
_entity_poly.pdbx_seq_one_letter_code
_entity_poly.pdbx_strand_id
1 'polypeptide(L)'
;MTTRRHRTRTAALAAGALLLLSACGHKARGTDLLQEGLLVEATLSSGRDLAWVRTQMGRQYRINDVVLRTLPAPPPSRLRFHVDVPARGHLTFAYGIPPEHHDGTPVEFVVNVARGGKEEQAWSQMLDPLGKPAHRRWQHADVDLARFAGRGVDVVLETRGYEKSDDARRALWGIPALTVDGAQAPLAIVYLVDTLRADHTQPYGYGRDTTPELLKFAGEGVVFEQAISHAAWTKPSVGSLFTSLLPGRHRAVQLRDQLDPGLITIGEMLQAKGFTTGAAVANSVIYAEGTGFEQGFDQFSGLHGAGDRPSKVVEAAGVVDEALRILETRRGMPTFLYVHTMDPHVPYTPPAPWDAKYEPHASAEHPATDPRSDYHQPADRDRLVGQYDGEIAYGDAEFGRFVRELKARGLYDRAIVVFLGDHGEEFLEHGAFTHGKSVFDELIHVPLLVKFPKGRHAGRRVAQQVQVADVLPTVLEALELPVPAPPAIVGHPLQAVLDGDVPEGPVLSEISHRGFVAHGMRTSRDKYVRRFSPDDDELYFDLKADPAEKQNRAEANRERVRLLRAGVEAAMVPNPFRTTLRVAGGGEYVLRLRTGGWIEGVQAVGLGAAENYTIEGNGRKLEVHLRPKPGQPREVSFGIRPMGAPVFLEGRRDGQPLKPEMVWIAHEGVHPAEVPLKLPELEPVDEDKDRLLVDMLNPPPADRAGVQVWLQMAGGRTAPTNMSKERCESFKALGYLGASFDCSNLK
;
A
#
# COMPACT_ATOMS: atom_id res chain seq x y z
N MET A 1 47.73 -31.49 26.14
CA MET A 1 46.86 -32.37 26.92
C MET A 1 45.77 -31.47 27.49
N THR A 2 44.48 -31.51 27.18
CA THR A 2 43.57 -32.45 26.57
C THR A 2 42.43 -31.70 25.91
N THR A 3 42.19 -31.98 24.65
CA THR A 3 40.98 -31.69 23.92
C THR A 3 39.81 -32.50 24.43
N ARG A 4 38.57 -31.94 24.55
CA ARG A 4 37.34 -32.66 24.20
C ARG A 4 36.07 -31.83 24.27
N ARG A 5 35.44 -31.69 23.09
CA ARG A 5 34.02 -31.88 22.77
C ARG A 5 32.97 -30.94 23.37
N HIS A 6 32.55 -30.00 22.60
CA HIS A 6 31.15 -29.56 22.55
C HIS A 6 30.66 -29.56 21.10
N ARG A 7 30.14 -30.66 20.67
CA ARG A 7 29.20 -30.78 19.53
C ARG A 7 28.00 -31.57 20.04
N THR A 8 26.83 -31.20 19.53
CA THR A 8 25.51 -31.86 19.73
C THR A 8 24.70 -31.39 20.94
N ARG A 9 23.96 -30.23 20.76
CA ARG A 9 22.68 -29.95 21.42
C ARG A 9 21.95 -28.78 20.69
N THR A 10 21.65 -28.92 19.40
CA THR A 10 20.87 -27.92 18.62
C THR A 10 19.88 -28.56 17.65
N ALA A 11 19.41 -29.78 17.90
CA ALA A 11 18.45 -30.45 17.05
C ALA A 11 17.20 -30.99 17.77
N ALA A 12 16.97 -30.60 19.04
CA ALA A 12 15.88 -31.16 19.83
C ALA A 12 14.85 -30.14 20.35
N LEU A 13 14.94 -28.87 19.94
CA LEU A 13 14.00 -27.83 20.39
C LEU A 13 12.93 -27.44 19.36
N ALA A 14 13.01 -27.92 18.12
CA ALA A 14 11.99 -27.65 17.09
C ALA A 14 10.82 -28.64 17.08
N ALA A 15 10.95 -29.81 17.72
CA ALA A 15 9.89 -30.83 17.78
C ALA A 15 9.02 -30.78 19.04
N GLY A 16 9.37 -29.95 20.01
CA GLY A 16 8.67 -29.88 21.31
C GLY A 16 7.54 -28.86 21.39
N ALA A 17 7.44 -27.91 20.47
CA ALA A 17 6.43 -26.86 20.50
C ALA A 17 5.08 -27.25 19.85
N LEU A 18 5.01 -28.35 19.11
CA LEU A 18 3.77 -28.83 18.47
C LEU A 18 2.93 -29.78 19.34
N LEU A 19 3.41 -30.20 20.51
CA LEU A 19 2.75 -31.22 21.35
C LEU A 19 2.11 -30.70 22.64
N LEU A 20 2.15 -29.40 22.94
CA LEU A 20 1.53 -28.83 24.14
C LEU A 20 0.19 -28.11 23.92
N LEU A 21 -0.39 -28.19 22.72
CA LEU A 21 -1.75 -27.66 22.43
C LEU A 21 -2.85 -28.74 22.46
N SER A 22 -2.58 -29.97 22.88
CA SER A 22 -3.54 -31.08 22.79
C SER A 22 -4.26 -31.46 24.09
N ALA A 23 -4.31 -30.58 25.10
CA ALA A 23 -4.97 -30.92 26.36
C ALA A 23 -6.06 -29.96 26.86
N CYS A 24 -6.56 -29.05 26.04
CA CYS A 24 -7.81 -28.32 26.35
C CYS A 24 -8.80 -28.53 25.23
N GLY A 25 -10.00 -29.04 25.55
CA GLY A 25 -11.08 -29.46 24.69
C GLY A 25 -11.06 -28.87 23.28
N HIS A 26 -10.93 -29.70 22.25
CA HIS A 26 -10.88 -29.31 20.84
C HIS A 26 -12.15 -28.52 20.47
N LYS A 27 -12.13 -27.20 20.59
CA LYS A 27 -13.11 -26.38 19.88
C LYS A 27 -12.77 -26.53 18.40
N ALA A 28 -13.74 -27.03 17.62
CA ALA A 28 -13.60 -27.17 16.19
C ALA A 28 -13.14 -25.84 15.59
N ARG A 29 -12.04 -25.86 14.85
CA ARG A 29 -11.48 -24.71 14.14
C ARG A 29 -11.50 -24.98 12.65
N GLY A 30 -11.61 -23.93 11.85
CA GLY A 30 -11.45 -24.03 10.42
C GLY A 30 -10.01 -24.42 10.05
N THR A 31 -9.85 -24.97 8.86
CA THR A 31 -8.55 -25.49 8.35
C THR A 31 -8.32 -25.00 6.92
N ASP A 32 -7.22 -24.33 6.69
CA ASP A 32 -6.75 -23.97 5.35
C ASP A 32 -6.22 -25.24 4.64
N LEU A 33 -6.79 -25.63 3.51
CA LEU A 33 -6.35 -26.80 2.76
C LEU A 33 -5.02 -26.59 2.04
N LEU A 34 -4.54 -25.34 1.94
CA LEU A 34 -3.22 -25.04 1.39
C LEU A 34 -2.08 -25.23 2.42
N GLN A 35 -2.37 -25.75 3.62
CA GLN A 35 -1.34 -26.14 4.58
C GLN A 35 -0.61 -27.41 4.16
N GLU A 36 0.69 -27.45 4.50
CA GLU A 36 1.50 -28.64 4.25
C GLU A 36 0.94 -29.90 4.95
N GLY A 37 1.03 -31.03 4.25
CA GLY A 37 0.66 -32.33 4.79
C GLY A 37 -0.80 -32.74 4.58
N LEU A 38 -1.71 -31.83 4.27
CA LEU A 38 -3.12 -32.20 4.04
C LEU A 38 -3.36 -32.81 2.64
N LEU A 39 -2.64 -32.33 1.62
CA LEU A 39 -2.69 -32.90 0.27
C LEU A 39 -1.90 -34.21 0.22
N VAL A 40 -2.61 -35.33 0.06
CA VAL A 40 -2.04 -36.68 0.12
C VAL A 40 -1.85 -37.35 -1.25
N GLU A 41 -2.62 -36.92 -2.26
CA GLU A 41 -2.55 -37.48 -3.61
C GLU A 41 -2.85 -36.41 -4.66
N ALA A 42 -2.13 -36.43 -5.77
CA ALA A 42 -2.37 -35.55 -6.90
C ALA A 42 -2.18 -36.33 -8.21
N THR A 43 -3.19 -36.30 -9.08
CA THR A 43 -3.16 -36.83 -10.44
C THR A 43 -3.50 -35.70 -11.41
N LEU A 44 -2.61 -35.44 -12.37
CA LEU A 44 -2.76 -34.36 -13.36
C LEU A 44 -2.51 -34.92 -14.77
N SER A 45 -3.19 -34.35 -15.76
CA SER A 45 -3.07 -34.76 -17.19
C SER A 45 -1.66 -34.61 -17.75
N SER A 46 -0.89 -33.66 -17.21
CA SER A 46 0.45 -33.32 -17.70
C SER A 46 1.57 -34.24 -17.22
N GLY A 47 1.24 -35.35 -16.53
CA GLY A 47 2.24 -36.24 -15.92
C GLY A 47 2.99 -35.63 -14.73
N ARG A 48 2.58 -34.44 -14.24
CA ARG A 48 3.10 -33.80 -13.03
C ARG A 48 2.56 -34.53 -11.79
N ASP A 49 3.38 -34.61 -10.78
CA ASP A 49 3.11 -35.38 -9.58
C ASP A 49 2.74 -34.51 -8.37
N LEU A 50 2.48 -35.14 -7.23
CA LEU A 50 2.19 -34.51 -5.95
C LEU A 50 3.30 -33.55 -5.52
N ALA A 51 4.57 -33.87 -5.78
CA ALA A 51 5.70 -33.02 -5.42
C ALA A 51 5.65 -31.70 -6.18
N TRP A 52 5.36 -31.77 -7.48
CA TRP A 52 5.18 -30.57 -8.29
C TRP A 52 4.00 -29.71 -7.78
N VAL A 53 2.83 -30.29 -7.50
CA VAL A 53 1.67 -29.57 -6.99
C VAL A 53 2.02 -28.83 -5.70
N ARG A 54 2.73 -29.48 -4.78
CA ARG A 54 3.18 -28.87 -3.53
C ARG A 54 4.09 -27.64 -3.74
N THR A 55 4.91 -27.63 -4.79
CA THR A 55 5.75 -26.44 -5.11
C THR A 55 4.94 -25.27 -5.67
N GLN A 56 3.75 -25.50 -6.19
CA GLN A 56 2.87 -24.47 -6.74
C GLN A 56 1.77 -24.03 -5.77
N MET A 57 1.47 -24.86 -4.78
CA MET A 57 0.43 -24.64 -3.79
C MET A 57 0.71 -23.36 -2.99
N GLY A 58 -0.30 -22.52 -2.86
CA GLY A 58 -0.19 -21.25 -2.12
C GLY A 58 0.40 -20.08 -2.91
N ARG A 59 0.77 -20.25 -4.18
CA ARG A 59 1.15 -19.14 -5.05
C ARG A 59 -0.04 -18.24 -5.31
N GLN A 60 0.20 -16.94 -5.35
CA GLN A 60 -0.80 -15.94 -5.66
C GLN A 60 -1.05 -15.89 -7.18
N TYR A 61 -2.33 -15.81 -7.54
CA TYR A 61 -2.78 -15.58 -8.92
C TYR A 61 -3.81 -14.47 -8.95
N ARG A 62 -3.66 -13.58 -9.94
CA ARG A 62 -4.58 -12.50 -10.22
C ARG A 62 -5.55 -12.88 -11.34
N ILE A 63 -6.85 -12.75 -11.07
CA ILE A 63 -7.89 -12.71 -12.10
C ILE A 63 -8.61 -11.38 -11.94
N ASN A 64 -8.51 -10.51 -12.91
CA ASN A 64 -8.84 -9.08 -12.81
C ASN A 64 -8.08 -8.46 -11.61
N ASP A 65 -8.73 -7.64 -10.79
CA ASP A 65 -8.09 -7.00 -9.65
C ASP A 65 -8.13 -7.80 -8.34
N VAL A 66 -8.50 -9.08 -8.42
CA VAL A 66 -8.54 -9.97 -7.25
C VAL A 66 -7.39 -10.97 -7.30
N VAL A 67 -6.52 -10.90 -6.29
CA VAL A 67 -5.40 -11.83 -6.09
C VAL A 67 -5.77 -12.85 -5.02
N LEU A 68 -5.63 -14.13 -5.35
CA LEU A 68 -5.87 -15.22 -4.40
C LEU A 68 -4.66 -16.16 -4.31
N ARG A 69 -4.43 -16.75 -3.12
CA ARG A 69 -3.59 -17.94 -2.98
C ARG A 69 -4.29 -19.12 -3.62
N THR A 70 -3.58 -19.89 -4.42
CA THR A 70 -4.19 -20.87 -5.31
C THR A 70 -3.59 -22.25 -5.23
N LEU A 71 -4.34 -23.18 -5.78
CA LEU A 71 -3.96 -24.55 -6.08
C LEU A 71 -4.24 -24.80 -7.57
N PRO A 72 -3.20 -24.93 -8.41
CA PRO A 72 -3.36 -25.23 -9.83
C PRO A 72 -3.94 -26.63 -10.06
N ALA A 73 -4.92 -26.72 -10.95
CA ALA A 73 -5.61 -27.97 -11.27
C ALA A 73 -5.93 -28.05 -12.77
N PRO A 74 -4.91 -28.14 -13.66
CA PRO A 74 -5.15 -28.25 -15.11
C PRO A 74 -5.98 -29.49 -15.43
N PRO A 75 -7.09 -29.36 -16.24
CA PRO A 75 -7.96 -30.47 -16.52
C PRO A 75 -7.32 -31.51 -17.46
N PRO A 76 -7.62 -32.81 -17.28
CA PRO A 76 -8.22 -33.36 -16.09
C PRO A 76 -7.23 -33.45 -14.92
N SER A 77 -7.70 -33.12 -13.72
CA SER A 77 -6.91 -33.26 -12.50
C SER A 77 -7.74 -33.75 -11.33
N ARG A 78 -7.06 -34.36 -10.34
CA ARG A 78 -7.68 -34.88 -9.14
C ARG A 78 -6.70 -34.67 -7.97
N LEU A 79 -7.12 -33.94 -6.96
CA LEU A 79 -6.32 -33.54 -5.81
C LEU A 79 -7.04 -33.97 -4.54
N ARG A 80 -6.45 -34.88 -3.74
CA ARG A 80 -7.06 -35.50 -2.56
C ARG A 80 -6.43 -34.95 -1.28
N PHE A 81 -7.28 -34.45 -0.41
CA PHE A 81 -6.93 -33.92 0.91
C PHE A 81 -7.49 -34.83 1.99
N HIS A 82 -6.64 -35.31 2.90
CA HIS A 82 -7.07 -36.09 4.05
C HIS A 82 -7.33 -35.15 5.24
N VAL A 83 -8.59 -35.10 5.71
CA VAL A 83 -9.04 -34.08 6.67
C VAL A 83 -10.03 -34.66 7.68
N ASP A 84 -10.17 -33.99 8.81
CA ASP A 84 -11.28 -34.17 9.73
C ASP A 84 -12.37 -33.13 9.44
N VAL A 85 -13.57 -33.58 9.07
CA VAL A 85 -14.70 -32.69 8.77
C VAL A 85 -15.48 -32.40 10.05
N PRO A 86 -15.57 -31.12 10.49
CA PRO A 86 -16.33 -30.73 11.67
C PRO A 86 -17.85 -30.97 11.51
N ALA A 87 -18.58 -31.13 12.63
CA ALA A 87 -20.02 -31.40 12.60
C ALA A 87 -20.85 -30.29 11.94
N ARG A 88 -20.36 -29.05 11.95
CA ARG A 88 -20.95 -27.91 11.24
C ARG A 88 -19.91 -27.36 10.25
N GLY A 89 -19.30 -28.27 9.52
CA GLY A 89 -18.22 -27.96 8.59
C GLY A 89 -18.74 -27.62 7.21
N HIS A 90 -18.14 -26.60 6.62
CA HIS A 90 -18.32 -26.23 5.23
C HIS A 90 -16.99 -26.24 4.50
N LEU A 91 -17.01 -26.51 3.21
CA LEU A 91 -15.88 -26.28 2.33
C LEU A 91 -16.13 -24.99 1.55
N THR A 92 -15.36 -23.95 1.87
CA THR A 92 -15.38 -22.68 1.14
C THR A 92 -14.18 -22.59 0.21
N PHE A 93 -14.38 -22.11 -1.00
CA PHE A 93 -13.31 -21.92 -1.99
C PHE A 93 -13.73 -20.92 -3.06
N ALA A 94 -12.72 -20.38 -3.74
CA ALA A 94 -12.89 -19.75 -5.04
C ALA A 94 -12.45 -20.69 -6.14
N TYR A 95 -12.91 -20.47 -7.37
CA TYR A 95 -12.49 -21.21 -8.54
C TYR A 95 -12.52 -20.29 -9.76
N GLY A 96 -11.58 -20.48 -10.68
CA GLY A 96 -11.45 -19.57 -11.81
C GLY A 96 -10.56 -20.10 -12.93
N ILE A 97 -10.72 -19.48 -14.08
CA ILE A 97 -9.90 -19.67 -15.27
C ILE A 97 -9.20 -18.34 -15.55
N PRO A 98 -7.85 -18.31 -15.59
CA PRO A 98 -7.10 -17.10 -15.87
C PRO A 98 -7.41 -16.47 -17.23
N PRO A 99 -7.22 -15.13 -17.38
CA PRO A 99 -7.57 -14.39 -18.61
C PRO A 99 -6.95 -14.96 -19.88
N GLU A 100 -5.71 -15.45 -19.82
CA GLU A 100 -5.00 -16.06 -20.94
C GLU A 100 -5.64 -17.35 -21.48
N HIS A 101 -6.67 -17.87 -20.80
CA HIS A 101 -7.41 -19.09 -21.17
C HIS A 101 -8.91 -18.86 -21.36
N HIS A 102 -9.36 -17.60 -21.46
CA HIS A 102 -10.78 -17.29 -21.62
C HIS A 102 -11.34 -17.64 -23.01
N ASP A 103 -10.49 -17.89 -23.99
CA ASP A 103 -10.85 -18.37 -25.35
C ASP A 103 -10.89 -19.91 -25.46
N GLY A 104 -10.52 -20.61 -24.39
CA GLY A 104 -10.46 -22.06 -24.34
C GLY A 104 -11.80 -22.76 -24.06
N THR A 105 -11.76 -24.09 -24.10
CA THR A 105 -12.95 -24.93 -23.81
C THR A 105 -13.39 -24.80 -22.34
N PRO A 106 -14.70 -24.97 -22.04
CA PRO A 106 -15.22 -24.98 -20.68
C PRO A 106 -14.54 -26.01 -19.78
N VAL A 107 -14.44 -25.69 -18.48
CA VAL A 107 -13.89 -26.55 -17.43
C VAL A 107 -14.94 -26.79 -16.37
N GLU A 108 -15.21 -28.05 -16.03
CA GLU A 108 -16.01 -28.41 -14.88
C GLU A 108 -15.14 -28.55 -13.64
N PHE A 109 -15.51 -27.83 -12.57
CA PHE A 109 -14.95 -27.97 -11.24
C PHE A 109 -15.86 -28.85 -10.41
N VAL A 110 -15.29 -29.84 -9.73
CA VAL A 110 -16.04 -30.87 -9.00
C VAL A 110 -15.45 -31.07 -7.61
N VAL A 111 -16.30 -31.14 -6.60
CA VAL A 111 -15.92 -31.52 -5.23
C VAL A 111 -16.54 -32.89 -4.95
N ASN A 112 -15.69 -33.86 -4.68
CA ASN A 112 -16.10 -35.18 -4.21
C ASN A 112 -15.65 -35.36 -2.74
N VAL A 113 -16.39 -36.17 -2.00
CA VAL A 113 -16.06 -36.55 -0.63
C VAL A 113 -16.01 -38.06 -0.53
N ALA A 114 -14.91 -38.61 -0.07
CA ALA A 114 -14.73 -40.04 0.09
C ALA A 114 -14.59 -40.43 1.56
N ARG A 115 -15.33 -41.48 1.98
CA ARG A 115 -15.26 -42.01 3.33
C ARG A 115 -15.51 -43.52 3.31
N GLY A 116 -14.64 -44.31 3.94
CA GLY A 116 -14.78 -45.77 4.02
C GLY A 116 -14.84 -46.46 2.65
N GLY A 117 -14.11 -45.97 1.65
CA GLY A 117 -14.06 -46.50 0.30
C GLY A 117 -15.22 -46.10 -0.60
N LYS A 118 -16.17 -45.34 -0.10
CA LYS A 118 -17.26 -44.75 -0.91
C LYS A 118 -16.96 -43.31 -1.20
N GLU A 119 -17.15 -42.89 -2.44
CA GLU A 119 -17.01 -41.52 -2.89
C GLU A 119 -18.34 -40.97 -3.38
N GLU A 120 -18.67 -39.76 -3.04
CA GLU A 120 -19.91 -39.06 -3.38
C GLU A 120 -19.60 -37.63 -3.85
N GLN A 121 -20.23 -37.23 -4.96
CA GLN A 121 -20.11 -35.84 -5.44
C GLN A 121 -20.93 -34.91 -4.55
N ALA A 122 -20.23 -33.96 -3.92
CA ALA A 122 -20.84 -32.97 -3.05
C ALA A 122 -21.27 -31.70 -3.81
N TRP A 123 -20.51 -31.36 -4.87
CA TRP A 123 -20.77 -30.13 -5.65
C TRP A 123 -20.09 -30.21 -7.02
N SER A 124 -20.68 -29.54 -8.04
CA SER A 124 -19.98 -29.26 -9.30
C SER A 124 -20.50 -27.99 -9.98
N GLN A 125 -19.64 -27.37 -10.78
CA GLN A 125 -19.97 -26.20 -11.59
C GLN A 125 -19.10 -26.12 -12.84
N MET A 126 -19.74 -25.85 -13.98
CA MET A 126 -19.05 -25.59 -15.26
C MET A 126 -18.70 -24.10 -15.38
N LEU A 127 -17.43 -23.79 -15.68
CA LEU A 127 -17.00 -22.46 -16.12
C LEU A 127 -16.80 -22.44 -17.64
N ASP A 128 -17.38 -21.45 -18.28
CA ASP A 128 -17.30 -21.16 -19.70
C ASP A 128 -17.04 -19.66 -19.90
N PRO A 129 -15.78 -19.19 -19.82
CA PRO A 129 -15.46 -17.77 -19.97
C PRO A 129 -15.69 -17.22 -21.38
N LEU A 130 -15.61 -18.09 -22.41
CA LEU A 130 -15.89 -17.71 -23.78
C LEU A 130 -17.38 -17.41 -23.98
N GLY A 131 -18.25 -18.34 -23.57
CA GLY A 131 -19.70 -18.20 -23.75
C GLY A 131 -20.39 -17.30 -22.71
N LYS A 132 -19.77 -17.10 -21.54
CA LYS A 132 -20.36 -16.37 -20.41
C LYS A 132 -19.37 -15.38 -19.78
N PRO A 133 -19.44 -14.09 -20.12
CA PRO A 133 -18.55 -13.06 -19.53
C PRO A 133 -18.52 -13.03 -18.00
N ALA A 134 -19.62 -13.37 -17.33
CA ALA A 134 -19.67 -13.48 -15.87
C ALA A 134 -18.70 -14.54 -15.29
N HIS A 135 -18.24 -15.51 -16.11
CA HIS A 135 -17.26 -16.52 -15.72
C HIS A 135 -15.79 -16.07 -15.90
N ARG A 136 -15.54 -14.82 -16.35
CA ARG A 136 -14.20 -14.24 -16.52
C ARG A 136 -13.61 -13.65 -15.24
N ARG A 137 -14.17 -14.01 -14.08
CA ARG A 137 -13.73 -13.58 -12.75
C ARG A 137 -13.76 -14.75 -11.79
N TRP A 138 -13.11 -14.60 -10.65
CA TRP A 138 -13.24 -15.57 -9.58
C TRP A 138 -14.70 -15.83 -9.24
N GLN A 139 -15.09 -17.10 -9.18
CA GLN A 139 -16.36 -17.57 -8.65
C GLN A 139 -16.11 -18.09 -7.24
N HIS A 140 -17.14 -18.08 -6.39
CA HIS A 140 -17.04 -18.56 -5.01
C HIS A 140 -18.10 -19.62 -4.76
N ALA A 141 -17.76 -20.60 -3.93
CA ALA A 141 -18.69 -21.63 -3.47
C ALA A 141 -18.55 -21.87 -1.97
N ASP A 142 -19.64 -22.24 -1.36
CA ASP A 142 -19.77 -22.69 0.02
C ASP A 142 -20.56 -23.99 0.00
N VAL A 143 -19.92 -25.10 0.37
CA VAL A 143 -20.49 -26.44 0.29
C VAL A 143 -20.65 -26.99 1.71
N ASP A 144 -21.90 -27.23 2.13
CA ASP A 144 -22.18 -27.87 3.41
C ASP A 144 -21.68 -29.32 3.41
N LEU A 145 -20.74 -29.60 4.30
CA LEU A 145 -20.15 -30.92 4.51
C LEU A 145 -20.62 -31.58 5.82
N ALA A 146 -21.57 -31.04 6.54
CA ALA A 146 -22.02 -31.56 7.85
C ALA A 146 -22.42 -33.04 7.80
N ARG A 147 -23.02 -33.50 6.68
CA ARG A 147 -23.37 -34.92 6.47
C ARG A 147 -22.17 -35.87 6.39
N PHE A 148 -20.99 -35.33 6.10
CA PHE A 148 -19.72 -36.06 6.05
C PHE A 148 -18.89 -35.91 7.32
N ALA A 149 -19.42 -35.28 8.37
CA ALA A 149 -18.69 -35.01 9.58
C ALA A 149 -18.01 -36.26 10.16
N GLY A 150 -16.76 -36.14 10.59
CA GLY A 150 -15.96 -37.22 11.16
C GLY A 150 -14.50 -37.12 10.84
N ARG A 151 -13.75 -38.12 11.33
CA ARG A 151 -12.30 -38.24 11.12
C ARG A 151 -12.01 -39.06 9.86
N GLY A 152 -10.87 -38.76 9.26
CA GLY A 152 -10.35 -39.54 8.14
C GLY A 152 -11.25 -39.46 6.89
N VAL A 153 -11.73 -38.28 6.56
CA VAL A 153 -12.51 -37.97 5.36
C VAL A 153 -11.57 -37.45 4.27
N ASP A 154 -11.72 -37.94 3.04
CA ASP A 154 -10.99 -37.37 1.92
C ASP A 154 -11.87 -36.36 1.18
N VAL A 155 -11.43 -35.10 1.10
CA VAL A 155 -11.98 -34.10 0.19
C VAL A 155 -11.17 -34.12 -1.09
N VAL A 156 -11.86 -34.30 -2.22
CA VAL A 156 -11.23 -34.40 -3.54
C VAL A 156 -11.68 -33.23 -4.41
N LEU A 157 -10.73 -32.37 -4.76
CA LEU A 157 -10.94 -31.31 -5.73
C LEU A 157 -10.53 -31.79 -7.12
N GLU A 158 -11.50 -31.81 -8.04
CA GLU A 158 -11.31 -32.35 -9.38
C GLU A 158 -11.66 -31.31 -10.43
N THR A 159 -10.90 -31.28 -11.52
CA THR A 159 -11.26 -30.52 -12.73
C THR A 159 -11.42 -31.48 -13.90
N ARG A 160 -12.46 -31.25 -14.71
CA ARG A 160 -12.76 -32.01 -15.91
C ARG A 160 -12.85 -31.10 -17.13
N GLY A 161 -12.30 -31.48 -18.24
CA GLY A 161 -12.32 -30.72 -19.49
C GLY A 161 -12.15 -31.63 -20.69
N TYR A 162 -12.58 -31.16 -21.84
CA TYR A 162 -12.50 -31.91 -23.10
C TYR A 162 -11.08 -31.95 -23.67
N GLU A 163 -10.27 -30.95 -23.35
CA GLU A 163 -8.89 -30.84 -23.82
C GLU A 163 -7.91 -31.03 -22.66
N LYS A 164 -6.90 -31.86 -22.92
CA LYS A 164 -5.75 -31.94 -22.02
C LYS A 164 -4.95 -30.65 -22.12
N SER A 165 -4.61 -30.06 -21.00
CA SER A 165 -3.79 -28.85 -20.94
C SER A 165 -2.47 -29.15 -20.25
N ASP A 166 -1.37 -28.77 -20.91
CA ASP A 166 -0.04 -28.77 -20.30
C ASP A 166 0.23 -27.48 -19.51
N ASP A 167 -0.59 -26.45 -19.69
CA ASP A 167 -0.50 -25.25 -18.85
C ASP A 167 -1.12 -25.50 -17.48
N ALA A 168 -0.26 -25.46 -16.48
CA ALA A 168 -0.65 -25.64 -15.08
C ALA A 168 -1.68 -24.66 -14.59
N ARG A 169 -1.81 -23.51 -15.24
CA ARG A 169 -2.66 -22.38 -14.80
C ARG A 169 -4.04 -22.39 -15.42
N ARG A 170 -4.34 -23.36 -16.32
CA ARG A 170 -5.62 -23.37 -17.04
C ARG A 170 -6.86 -23.39 -16.15
N ALA A 171 -6.76 -23.96 -14.96
CA ALA A 171 -7.83 -23.92 -13.95
C ALA A 171 -7.22 -23.85 -12.55
N LEU A 172 -7.81 -23.03 -11.70
CA LEU A 172 -7.30 -22.71 -10.37
C LEU A 172 -8.41 -22.86 -9.33
N TRP A 173 -8.09 -23.55 -8.24
CA TRP A 173 -8.83 -23.44 -6.99
C TRP A 173 -8.20 -22.35 -6.15
N GLY A 174 -8.99 -21.39 -5.66
CA GLY A 174 -8.55 -20.30 -4.80
C GLY A 174 -8.90 -20.56 -3.36
N ILE A 175 -7.95 -20.37 -2.46
CA ILE A 175 -8.15 -20.35 -1.01
C ILE A 175 -9.10 -21.43 -0.44
N PRO A 176 -9.00 -22.71 -0.84
CA PRO A 176 -9.89 -23.76 -0.34
C PRO A 176 -9.68 -23.97 1.17
N ALA A 177 -10.77 -23.94 1.95
CA ALA A 177 -10.73 -24.06 3.39
C ALA A 177 -11.94 -24.83 3.95
N LEU A 178 -11.71 -25.61 4.98
CA LEU A 178 -12.78 -26.11 5.85
C LEU A 178 -13.11 -25.04 6.86
N THR A 179 -14.32 -24.53 6.87
CA THR A 179 -14.82 -23.52 7.80
C THR A 179 -15.84 -24.13 8.76
N VAL A 180 -16.11 -23.45 9.88
CA VAL A 180 -16.95 -23.99 10.94
C VAL A 180 -17.88 -22.92 11.49
N ASP A 181 -19.17 -23.17 11.40
CA ASP A 181 -20.17 -22.25 11.93
C ASP A 181 -20.12 -22.13 13.46
N GLY A 182 -20.17 -20.89 13.94
CA GLY A 182 -20.20 -20.55 15.36
C GLY A 182 -18.91 -20.85 16.13
N ALA A 183 -17.84 -21.24 15.46
CA ALA A 183 -16.54 -21.37 16.10
C ALA A 183 -15.93 -20.00 16.46
N GLN A 184 -15.28 -19.96 17.63
CA GLN A 184 -14.65 -18.74 18.14
C GLN A 184 -13.17 -18.73 17.75
N ALA A 185 -12.75 -17.83 16.88
CA ALA A 185 -11.36 -17.63 16.48
C ALA A 185 -10.94 -16.17 16.62
N PRO A 186 -9.66 -15.86 16.86
CA PRO A 186 -9.17 -14.48 16.90
C PRO A 186 -9.49 -13.74 15.62
N LEU A 187 -9.81 -12.44 15.74
CA LEU A 187 -10.13 -11.56 14.61
C LEU A 187 -9.46 -10.21 14.80
N ALA A 188 -8.71 -9.78 13.80
CA ALA A 188 -8.17 -8.43 13.72
C ALA A 188 -8.68 -7.74 12.46
N ILE A 189 -9.14 -6.50 12.61
CA ILE A 189 -9.68 -5.68 11.54
C ILE A 189 -8.98 -4.33 11.57
N VAL A 190 -8.44 -3.92 10.42
CA VAL A 190 -7.98 -2.55 10.19
C VAL A 190 -8.89 -1.96 9.13
N TYR A 191 -9.68 -0.95 9.53
CA TYR A 191 -10.61 -0.23 8.68
C TYR A 191 -10.03 1.16 8.41
N LEU A 192 -9.51 1.36 7.23
CA LEU A 192 -8.89 2.59 6.79
C LEU A 192 -9.83 3.36 5.87
N VAL A 193 -9.92 4.67 6.11
CA VAL A 193 -10.68 5.62 5.31
C VAL A 193 -9.70 6.59 4.65
N ASP A 194 -9.68 6.61 3.34
CA ASP A 194 -8.78 7.46 2.55
C ASP A 194 -9.10 8.95 2.74
N THR A 195 -8.08 9.79 2.84
CA THR A 195 -8.15 11.25 3.00
C THR A 195 -8.98 11.77 4.19
N LEU A 196 -9.25 10.97 5.22
CA LEU A 196 -10.10 11.38 6.34
C LEU A 196 -9.35 12.26 7.34
N ARG A 197 -9.75 13.52 7.45
CA ARG A 197 -9.25 14.48 8.45
C ARG A 197 -9.85 14.18 9.83
N ALA A 198 -9.02 14.26 10.87
CA ALA A 198 -9.50 14.14 12.26
C ALA A 198 -10.49 15.24 12.61
N ASP A 199 -10.19 16.50 12.26
CA ASP A 199 -10.98 17.70 12.59
C ASP A 199 -12.30 17.80 11.79
N HIS A 200 -12.62 16.88 10.89
CA HIS A 200 -13.92 16.71 10.23
C HIS A 200 -14.77 15.58 10.82
N THR A 201 -14.34 15.01 11.96
CA THR A 201 -15.06 13.93 12.65
C THR A 201 -15.53 14.32 14.06
N GLN A 202 -16.72 13.85 14.46
CA GLN A 202 -17.30 14.19 15.76
C GLN A 202 -16.47 13.72 16.96
N PRO A 203 -15.81 12.56 16.97
CA PRO A 203 -14.91 12.18 18.07
C PRO A 203 -13.80 13.19 18.35
N TYR A 204 -13.42 14.01 17.36
CA TYR A 204 -12.38 15.05 17.45
C TYR A 204 -12.96 16.46 17.58
N GLY A 205 -14.27 16.59 17.84
CA GLY A 205 -14.93 17.87 18.16
C GLY A 205 -15.50 18.61 16.96
N TYR A 206 -15.62 17.97 15.80
CA TYR A 206 -16.25 18.62 14.64
C TYR A 206 -17.72 18.97 14.92
N GLY A 207 -18.10 20.19 14.54
CA GLY A 207 -19.42 20.73 14.86
C GLY A 207 -20.58 20.21 13.99
N ARG A 208 -20.29 19.60 12.84
CA ARG A 208 -21.29 18.96 11.98
C ARG A 208 -21.46 17.49 12.35
N ASP A 209 -22.65 16.92 12.12
CA ASP A 209 -22.96 15.52 12.40
C ASP A 209 -22.50 14.56 11.29
N THR A 210 -21.22 14.65 10.92
CA THR A 210 -20.61 13.87 9.85
C THR A 210 -20.39 12.40 10.24
N THR A 211 -20.14 12.11 11.54
CA THR A 211 -19.69 10.79 11.96
C THR A 211 -20.39 10.26 13.22
N PRO A 212 -21.75 10.17 13.23
CA PRO A 212 -22.48 9.70 14.40
C PRO A 212 -22.23 8.22 14.74
N GLU A 213 -21.93 7.35 13.77
CA GLU A 213 -21.58 5.96 14.04
C GLU A 213 -20.16 5.82 14.61
N LEU A 214 -19.20 6.59 14.11
CA LEU A 214 -17.86 6.67 14.68
C LEU A 214 -17.88 7.22 16.10
N LEU A 215 -18.75 8.19 16.41
CA LEU A 215 -18.93 8.70 17.76
C LEU A 215 -19.46 7.61 18.72
N LYS A 216 -20.37 6.74 18.27
CA LYS A 216 -20.79 5.55 19.04
C LYS A 216 -19.65 4.58 19.25
N PHE A 217 -18.88 4.32 18.19
CA PHE A 217 -17.70 3.45 18.25
C PHE A 217 -16.63 4.00 19.21
N ALA A 218 -16.46 5.31 19.29
CA ALA A 218 -15.56 5.97 20.25
C ALA A 218 -15.91 5.66 21.71
N GLY A 219 -17.20 5.51 22.02
CA GLY A 219 -17.66 5.07 23.35
C GLY A 219 -17.33 3.60 23.66
N GLU A 220 -17.16 2.77 22.64
CA GLU A 220 -16.84 1.34 22.76
C GLU A 220 -15.33 1.05 22.63
N GLY A 221 -14.54 2.02 22.23
CA GLY A 221 -13.10 1.94 22.00
C GLY A 221 -12.28 3.00 22.73
N VAL A 222 -11.06 3.19 22.26
CA VAL A 222 -10.13 4.25 22.70
C VAL A 222 -9.95 5.23 21.56
N VAL A 223 -10.01 6.53 21.86
CA VAL A 223 -9.72 7.62 20.92
C VAL A 223 -8.30 8.13 21.18
N PHE A 224 -7.44 8.09 20.17
CA PHE A 224 -6.11 8.71 20.21
C PHE A 224 -6.21 10.09 19.58
N GLU A 225 -6.12 11.15 20.41
CA GLU A 225 -6.45 12.52 20.01
C GLU A 225 -5.42 13.13 19.06
N GLN A 226 -4.20 12.63 19.03
CA GLN A 226 -3.11 13.11 18.19
C GLN A 226 -2.43 11.94 17.47
N ALA A 227 -3.09 11.37 16.47
CA ALA A 227 -2.51 10.34 15.63
C ALA A 227 -1.95 10.97 14.35
N ILE A 228 -0.67 10.74 14.08
CA ILE A 228 0.07 11.38 12.99
C ILE A 228 0.45 10.38 11.93
N SER A 229 0.10 10.69 10.69
CA SER A 229 0.53 9.94 9.51
C SER A 229 1.97 10.25 9.14
N HIS A 230 2.67 9.26 8.64
CA HIS A 230 4.04 9.40 8.13
C HIS A 230 4.11 10.03 6.74
N ALA A 231 2.97 10.21 6.08
CA ALA A 231 2.91 10.80 4.75
C ALA A 231 1.57 11.50 4.50
N ALA A 232 1.59 12.44 3.59
CA ALA A 232 0.42 13.21 3.19
C ALA A 232 -0.25 12.66 1.91
N TRP A 233 -0.08 11.36 1.62
CA TRP A 233 -0.78 10.64 0.55
C TRP A 233 -0.72 9.13 0.75
N THR A 234 -1.59 8.40 0.08
CA THR A 234 -1.95 7.01 0.38
C THR A 234 -0.78 6.02 0.38
N LYS A 235 -0.04 5.92 -0.72
CA LYS A 235 0.93 4.84 -0.90
C LYS A 235 1.98 4.78 0.23
N PRO A 236 2.71 5.86 0.57
CA PRO A 236 3.67 5.81 1.67
C PRO A 236 3.02 5.67 3.05
N SER A 237 1.82 6.22 3.27
CA SER A 237 1.11 6.04 4.53
C SER A 237 0.74 4.57 4.76
N VAL A 238 0.12 3.91 3.76
CA VAL A 238 -0.21 2.48 3.83
C VAL A 238 1.05 1.61 3.90
N GLY A 239 2.14 2.02 3.23
CA GLY A 239 3.45 1.37 3.37
C GLY A 239 3.93 1.37 4.83
N SER A 240 3.82 2.52 5.51
CA SER A 240 4.15 2.64 6.94
C SER A 240 3.19 1.84 7.83
N LEU A 241 1.90 1.81 7.51
CA LEU A 241 0.91 1.00 8.21
C LEU A 241 1.23 -0.50 8.13
N PHE A 242 1.59 -1.01 6.94
CA PHE A 242 1.82 -2.44 6.73
C PHE A 242 3.16 -2.94 7.25
N THR A 243 4.17 -2.09 7.32
CA THR A 243 5.54 -2.48 7.69
C THR A 243 6.00 -1.92 9.02
N SER A 244 5.27 -0.93 9.57
CA SER A 244 5.74 -0.12 10.71
C SER A 244 7.12 0.49 10.47
N LEU A 245 7.39 0.93 9.22
CA LEU A 245 8.62 1.63 8.81
C LEU A 245 8.29 3.03 8.30
N LEU A 246 9.28 3.92 8.34
CA LEU A 246 9.18 5.25 7.73
C LEU A 246 9.19 5.15 6.19
N PRO A 247 8.58 6.11 5.47
CA PRO A 247 8.53 6.11 4.00
C PRO A 247 9.88 5.93 3.33
N GLY A 248 10.91 6.63 3.77
CA GLY A 248 12.28 6.47 3.25
C GLY A 248 12.86 5.07 3.44
N ARG A 249 12.35 4.26 4.40
CA ARG A 249 12.81 2.88 4.65
C ARG A 249 12.06 1.84 3.83
N HIS A 250 10.73 1.93 3.72
CA HIS A 250 9.95 0.98 2.92
C HIS A 250 9.95 1.33 1.43
N ARG A 251 10.34 2.55 1.04
CA ARG A 251 10.59 3.00 -0.33
C ARG A 251 9.39 3.05 -1.28
N ALA A 252 8.19 2.77 -0.82
CA ALA A 252 6.97 2.95 -1.59
C ALA A 252 6.49 4.41 -1.45
N VAL A 253 7.22 5.37 -2.05
CA VAL A 253 7.04 6.81 -1.85
C VAL A 253 6.58 7.56 -3.11
N GLN A 254 6.75 6.99 -4.30
CA GLN A 254 6.30 7.55 -5.56
C GLN A 254 5.19 6.69 -6.17
N LEU A 255 4.44 7.26 -7.11
CA LEU A 255 3.31 6.55 -7.76
C LEU A 255 3.71 5.19 -8.35
N ARG A 256 4.91 5.09 -8.92
CA ARG A 256 5.42 3.88 -9.59
C ARG A 256 6.20 2.95 -8.67
N ASP A 257 6.49 3.37 -7.45
CA ASP A 257 7.24 2.54 -6.52
C ASP A 257 6.42 1.31 -6.11
N GLN A 258 7.14 0.23 -5.83
CA GLN A 258 6.62 -0.98 -5.23
C GLN A 258 6.99 -1.03 -3.75
N LEU A 259 6.14 -1.63 -2.95
CA LEU A 259 6.56 -2.10 -1.63
C LEU A 259 7.58 -3.23 -1.84
N ASP A 260 8.77 -3.06 -1.27
CA ASP A 260 9.89 -4.00 -1.49
C ASP A 260 9.49 -5.42 -1.03
N PRO A 261 9.55 -6.44 -1.91
CA PRO A 261 9.20 -7.82 -1.56
C PRO A 261 10.14 -8.44 -0.51
N GLY A 262 11.25 -7.80 -0.17
CA GLY A 262 12.14 -8.20 0.92
C GLY A 262 11.71 -7.68 2.29
N LEU A 263 10.71 -6.80 2.38
CA LEU A 263 10.14 -6.33 3.64
C LEU A 263 9.08 -7.32 4.15
N ILE A 264 8.96 -7.41 5.45
CA ILE A 264 7.93 -8.25 6.08
C ILE A 264 6.74 -7.37 6.46
N THR A 265 5.58 -7.66 5.90
CA THR A 265 4.33 -6.96 6.16
C THR A 265 3.56 -7.54 7.33
N ILE A 266 2.58 -6.79 7.86
CA ILE A 266 1.62 -7.29 8.85
C ILE A 266 0.88 -8.55 8.35
N GLY A 267 0.55 -8.60 7.04
CA GLY A 267 -0.08 -9.77 6.43
C GLY A 267 0.78 -11.02 6.54
N GLU A 268 2.07 -10.92 6.18
CA GLU A 268 3.02 -12.04 6.28
C GLU A 268 3.29 -12.46 7.71
N MET A 269 3.41 -11.50 8.64
CA MET A 269 3.58 -11.80 10.08
C MET A 269 2.41 -12.62 10.62
N LEU A 270 1.18 -12.24 10.28
CA LEU A 270 -0.03 -12.92 10.73
C LEU A 270 -0.24 -14.26 10.01
N GLN A 271 0.01 -14.32 8.70
CA GLN A 271 -0.04 -15.58 7.94
C GLN A 271 0.94 -16.62 8.50
N ALA A 272 2.17 -16.21 8.84
CA ALA A 272 3.16 -17.07 9.49
C ALA A 272 2.72 -17.58 10.88
N LYS A 273 1.69 -16.97 11.49
CA LYS A 273 1.06 -17.38 12.75
C LYS A 273 -0.24 -18.15 12.56
N GLY A 274 -0.56 -18.54 11.32
CA GLY A 274 -1.73 -19.34 10.99
C GLY A 274 -3.04 -18.54 10.88
N PHE A 275 -2.96 -17.21 10.74
CA PHE A 275 -4.11 -16.40 10.38
C PHE A 275 -4.38 -16.52 8.89
N THR A 276 -5.64 -16.55 8.51
CA THR A 276 -6.04 -16.23 7.15
C THR A 276 -6.11 -14.72 7.00
N THR A 277 -5.70 -14.23 5.85
CA THR A 277 -5.52 -12.80 5.62
C THR A 277 -6.35 -12.35 4.41
N GLY A 278 -7.19 -11.34 4.59
CA GLY A 278 -8.05 -10.81 3.53
C GLY A 278 -7.98 -9.30 3.45
N ALA A 279 -8.13 -8.77 2.24
CA ALA A 279 -8.19 -7.34 1.99
C ALA A 279 -9.31 -6.99 1.02
N ALA A 280 -10.07 -5.93 1.32
CA ALA A 280 -11.04 -5.29 0.44
C ALA A 280 -10.61 -3.82 0.23
N VAL A 281 -10.14 -3.47 -0.96
CA VAL A 281 -9.41 -2.23 -1.23
C VAL A 281 -9.98 -1.52 -2.45
N ALA A 282 -10.43 -0.27 -2.28
CA ALA A 282 -10.94 0.55 -3.39
C ALA A 282 -9.86 1.46 -4.02
N ASN A 283 -8.71 1.65 -3.38
CA ASN A 283 -7.66 2.54 -3.90
C ASN A 283 -6.68 1.81 -4.83
N SER A 284 -6.67 2.19 -6.11
CA SER A 284 -5.86 1.54 -7.14
C SER A 284 -4.35 1.73 -6.98
N VAL A 285 -3.87 2.76 -6.26
CA VAL A 285 -2.43 2.89 -5.98
C VAL A 285 -1.92 1.80 -5.03
N ILE A 286 -2.85 1.10 -4.38
CA ILE A 286 -2.59 -0.01 -3.47
C ILE A 286 -2.85 -1.36 -4.14
N TYR A 287 -3.99 -1.55 -4.85
CA TYR A 287 -4.34 -2.87 -5.39
C TYR A 287 -3.83 -3.14 -6.80
N ALA A 288 -3.38 -2.13 -7.55
CA ALA A 288 -2.91 -2.35 -8.92
C ALA A 288 -1.72 -3.34 -8.97
N GLU A 289 -1.61 -4.04 -10.09
CA GLU A 289 -0.53 -4.99 -10.31
C GLU A 289 0.85 -4.35 -10.17
N GLY A 290 1.75 -5.03 -9.49
CA GLY A 290 3.12 -4.58 -9.28
C GLY A 290 3.29 -3.50 -8.19
N THR A 291 2.28 -3.25 -7.35
CA THR A 291 2.42 -2.35 -6.19
C THR A 291 3.06 -3.04 -4.99
N GLY A 292 2.92 -4.37 -4.88
CA GLY A 292 3.51 -5.19 -3.81
C GLY A 292 2.77 -5.16 -2.48
N PHE A 293 1.60 -4.50 -2.40
CA PHE A 293 0.82 -4.44 -1.16
C PHE A 293 0.00 -5.72 -0.90
N GLU A 294 -0.13 -6.59 -1.90
CA GLU A 294 -0.75 -7.90 -1.76
C GLU A 294 0.09 -8.93 -0.97
N GLN A 295 1.33 -8.58 -0.60
CA GLN A 295 2.24 -9.45 0.16
C GLN A 295 1.62 -9.89 1.49
N GLY A 296 1.57 -11.22 1.71
CA GLY A 296 1.04 -11.80 2.94
C GLY A 296 -0.49 -11.87 3.01
N PHE A 297 -1.20 -11.59 1.91
CA PHE A 297 -2.65 -11.77 1.85
C PHE A 297 -3.01 -13.06 1.11
N ASP A 298 -3.91 -13.86 1.71
CA ASP A 298 -4.51 -15.02 1.06
C ASP A 298 -5.50 -14.60 -0.03
N GLN A 299 -6.20 -13.47 0.24
CA GLN A 299 -7.12 -12.82 -0.67
C GLN A 299 -6.90 -11.31 -0.63
N PHE A 300 -6.60 -10.71 -1.77
CA PHE A 300 -6.49 -9.27 -1.92
C PHE A 300 -7.44 -8.82 -3.04
N SER A 301 -8.58 -8.24 -2.64
CA SER A 301 -9.63 -7.83 -3.57
C SER A 301 -9.50 -6.35 -3.86
N GLY A 302 -8.97 -6.01 -5.04
CA GLY A 302 -9.07 -4.69 -5.63
C GLY A 302 -10.48 -4.49 -6.17
N LEU A 303 -11.09 -3.36 -5.83
CA LEU A 303 -12.46 -3.05 -6.20
C LEU A 303 -12.49 -1.81 -7.08
N HIS A 304 -13.19 -1.91 -8.21
CA HIS A 304 -13.46 -0.79 -9.12
C HIS A 304 -14.96 -0.69 -9.40
N GLY A 305 -15.44 0.49 -9.74
CA GLY A 305 -16.86 0.73 -9.96
C GLY A 305 -17.46 -0.18 -11.04
N ALA A 306 -18.69 -0.62 -10.84
CA ALA A 306 -19.39 -1.48 -11.79
C ALA A 306 -19.73 -0.72 -13.08
N GLY A 307 -19.43 -1.29 -14.26
CA GLY A 307 -19.78 -0.79 -15.60
C GLY A 307 -18.56 -0.68 -16.51
N ASP A 308 -18.83 -0.37 -17.78
CA ASP A 308 -17.83 -0.24 -18.86
C ASP A 308 -16.92 1.03 -18.72
N ARG A 309 -17.00 1.73 -17.58
CA ARG A 309 -16.19 2.90 -17.29
C ARG A 309 -15.26 2.62 -16.11
N PRO A 310 -13.96 2.44 -16.37
CA PRO A 310 -12.93 2.26 -15.31
C PRO A 310 -12.82 3.44 -14.33
N SER A 311 -13.45 4.57 -14.65
CA SER A 311 -13.37 5.83 -13.92
C SER A 311 -14.35 5.96 -12.75
N LYS A 312 -15.20 4.96 -12.47
CA LYS A 312 -16.12 5.05 -11.33
C LYS A 312 -15.43 4.51 -10.07
N VAL A 313 -15.22 5.38 -9.09
CA VAL A 313 -14.77 5.00 -7.75
C VAL A 313 -15.78 4.05 -7.15
N VAL A 314 -15.33 3.00 -6.44
CA VAL A 314 -16.23 2.12 -5.68
C VAL A 314 -16.62 2.82 -4.40
N GLU A 315 -17.92 2.97 -4.21
CA GLU A 315 -18.51 3.50 -2.99
C GLU A 315 -18.22 2.56 -1.78
N ALA A 316 -18.17 3.12 -0.58
CA ALA A 316 -17.90 2.39 0.66
C ALA A 316 -18.80 1.16 0.86
N ALA A 317 -20.05 1.21 0.38
CA ALA A 317 -20.98 0.06 0.43
C ALA A 317 -20.40 -1.19 -0.24
N GLY A 318 -19.81 -1.05 -1.44
CA GLY A 318 -19.20 -2.18 -2.17
C GLY A 318 -17.99 -2.75 -1.45
N VAL A 319 -17.19 -1.89 -0.81
CA VAL A 319 -16.03 -2.33 -0.01
C VAL A 319 -16.48 -3.08 1.24
N VAL A 320 -17.51 -2.59 1.93
CA VAL A 320 -18.08 -3.24 3.11
C VAL A 320 -18.70 -4.59 2.75
N ASP A 321 -19.40 -4.70 1.62
CA ASP A 321 -19.97 -5.98 1.14
C ASP A 321 -18.87 -7.01 0.89
N GLU A 322 -17.79 -6.63 0.25
CA GLU A 322 -16.66 -7.52 0.01
C GLU A 322 -15.95 -7.91 1.32
N ALA A 323 -15.75 -6.97 2.24
CA ALA A 323 -15.18 -7.23 3.55
C ALA A 323 -16.01 -8.26 4.34
N LEU A 324 -17.35 -8.12 4.34
CA LEU A 324 -18.28 -9.06 4.98
C LEU A 324 -18.28 -10.43 4.28
N ARG A 325 -18.14 -10.47 2.95
CA ARG A 325 -18.01 -11.71 2.17
C ARG A 325 -16.71 -12.44 2.51
N ILE A 326 -15.59 -11.72 2.65
CA ILE A 326 -14.31 -12.31 3.08
C ILE A 326 -14.47 -12.97 4.46
N LEU A 327 -15.08 -12.29 5.43
CA LEU A 327 -15.32 -12.86 6.77
C LEU A 327 -16.21 -14.09 6.71
N GLU A 328 -17.24 -14.11 5.85
CA GLU A 328 -18.13 -15.23 5.65
C GLU A 328 -17.40 -16.47 5.14
N THR A 329 -16.49 -16.31 4.21
CA THR A 329 -15.68 -17.42 3.66
C THR A 329 -14.56 -17.89 4.61
N ARG A 330 -14.43 -17.31 5.82
CA ARG A 330 -13.38 -17.61 6.81
C ARG A 330 -13.97 -17.97 8.18
N ARG A 331 -15.22 -18.39 8.24
CA ARG A 331 -15.91 -18.74 9.49
C ARG A 331 -15.07 -19.72 10.33
N GLY A 332 -14.84 -19.36 11.60
CA GLY A 332 -14.12 -20.21 12.54
C GLY A 332 -12.59 -20.27 12.34
N MET A 333 -12.03 -19.44 11.48
CA MET A 333 -10.58 -19.32 11.26
C MET A 333 -10.03 -18.05 11.93
N PRO A 334 -8.81 -18.09 12.50
CA PRO A 334 -8.11 -16.88 12.87
C PRO A 334 -7.98 -15.99 11.62
N THR A 335 -8.43 -14.72 11.72
CA THR A 335 -8.55 -13.88 10.51
C THR A 335 -7.99 -12.49 10.76
N PHE A 336 -7.22 -11.98 9.80
CA PHE A 336 -6.87 -10.58 9.64
C PHE A 336 -7.61 -10.04 8.42
N LEU A 337 -8.30 -8.92 8.60
CA LEU A 337 -9.01 -8.23 7.54
C LEU A 337 -8.55 -6.78 7.44
N TYR A 338 -8.09 -6.39 6.26
CA TYR A 338 -7.83 -5.01 5.89
C TYR A 338 -8.98 -4.49 5.01
N VAL A 339 -9.56 -3.36 5.38
CA VAL A 339 -10.62 -2.68 4.65
C VAL A 339 -10.14 -1.29 4.31
N HIS A 340 -10.25 -0.86 3.05
CA HIS A 340 -9.81 0.44 2.59
C HIS A 340 -10.88 1.08 1.70
N THR A 341 -11.61 2.05 2.26
CA THR A 341 -12.65 2.82 1.55
C THR A 341 -12.07 4.09 0.96
N MET A 342 -12.65 4.54 -0.17
CA MET A 342 -12.24 5.76 -0.86
C MET A 342 -12.99 7.01 -0.41
N ASP A 343 -14.25 6.87 0.04
CA ASP A 343 -14.99 8.02 0.55
C ASP A 343 -14.34 8.51 1.85
N PRO A 344 -13.81 9.76 1.94
CA PRO A 344 -14.14 10.96 1.14
C PRO A 344 -13.07 11.40 0.11
N HIS A 345 -12.28 10.54 -0.48
CA HIS A 345 -11.28 10.93 -1.46
C HIS A 345 -11.90 11.59 -2.70
N VAL A 346 -11.25 12.62 -3.24
CA VAL A 346 -11.69 13.29 -4.50
C VAL A 346 -11.86 12.29 -5.67
N PRO A 347 -12.89 12.48 -6.55
CA PRO A 347 -13.85 13.55 -6.61
C PRO A 347 -14.99 13.38 -5.59
N TYR A 348 -15.43 14.47 -4.96
CA TYR A 348 -16.48 14.43 -3.96
C TYR A 348 -17.86 14.34 -4.62
N THR A 349 -18.46 13.18 -4.61
CA THR A 349 -19.76 12.87 -5.24
C THR A 349 -20.61 12.00 -4.30
N PRO A 350 -20.93 12.51 -3.10
CA PRO A 350 -21.67 11.72 -2.13
C PRO A 350 -23.01 11.27 -2.72
N PRO A 351 -23.44 10.02 -2.47
CA PRO A 351 -24.74 9.56 -2.93
C PRO A 351 -25.89 10.23 -2.15
N ALA A 352 -27.09 10.26 -2.75
CA ALA A 352 -28.27 10.72 -2.03
C ALA A 352 -28.56 9.82 -0.79
N PRO A 353 -28.97 10.36 0.36
CA PRO A 353 -29.32 11.77 0.63
C PRO A 353 -28.17 12.65 1.12
N TRP A 354 -26.92 12.15 1.15
CA TRP A 354 -25.76 12.86 1.69
C TRP A 354 -25.27 13.98 0.76
N ASP A 355 -25.55 13.92 -0.53
CA ASP A 355 -25.23 14.92 -1.56
C ASP A 355 -25.78 16.32 -1.23
N ALA A 356 -26.93 16.41 -0.57
CA ALA A 356 -27.58 17.67 -0.20
C ALA A 356 -27.50 17.97 1.30
N LYS A 357 -26.84 17.12 2.12
CA LYS A 357 -26.91 17.23 3.58
C LYS A 357 -26.16 18.47 4.12
N TYR A 358 -25.02 18.79 3.54
CA TYR A 358 -24.18 19.89 4.01
C TYR A 358 -24.01 20.99 2.96
N GLU A 359 -24.43 20.75 1.76
CA GLU A 359 -24.44 21.70 0.62
C GLU A 359 -25.79 21.63 -0.11
N PRO A 360 -26.86 22.26 0.45
CA PRO A 360 -28.22 22.17 -0.09
C PRO A 360 -28.38 22.83 -1.46
N HIS A 361 -27.38 23.55 -1.96
CA HIS A 361 -27.39 24.24 -3.24
C HIS A 361 -26.57 23.54 -4.32
N ALA A 362 -26.04 22.34 -4.08
CA ALA A 362 -25.42 21.51 -5.13
C ALA A 362 -26.51 21.14 -6.15
N SER A 363 -26.75 22.03 -7.10
CA SER A 363 -27.70 21.78 -8.19
C SER A 363 -27.02 20.96 -9.28
N ALA A 364 -27.81 20.21 -10.06
CA ALA A 364 -27.34 19.50 -11.26
C ALA A 364 -26.73 20.44 -12.33
N GLU A 365 -26.88 21.77 -12.18
CA GLU A 365 -26.28 22.80 -13.05
C GLU A 365 -24.82 23.10 -12.70
N HIS A 366 -24.34 22.68 -11.52
CA HIS A 366 -22.93 22.79 -11.13
C HIS A 366 -22.47 21.39 -10.76
N PRO A 367 -22.06 20.57 -11.75
CA PRO A 367 -21.50 19.26 -11.47
C PRO A 367 -20.35 19.42 -10.47
N ALA A 368 -20.22 18.43 -9.59
CA ALA A 368 -19.16 18.37 -8.59
C ALA A 368 -17.86 18.85 -9.24
N THR A 369 -17.38 19.98 -8.83
CA THR A 369 -16.13 20.52 -9.35
C THR A 369 -15.04 19.60 -8.85
N ASP A 370 -14.32 19.01 -9.79
CA ASP A 370 -13.15 18.23 -9.49
C ASP A 370 -12.10 19.14 -8.83
N PRO A 371 -11.79 19.00 -7.55
CA PRO A 371 -10.80 19.82 -6.86
C PRO A 371 -9.39 19.70 -7.44
N ARG A 372 -9.19 18.78 -8.40
CA ARG A 372 -7.95 18.65 -9.16
C ARG A 372 -7.85 19.66 -10.32
N SER A 373 -8.95 20.31 -10.71
CA SER A 373 -8.88 21.31 -11.74
C SER A 373 -8.22 22.58 -11.20
N ASP A 374 -7.27 23.14 -11.94
CA ASP A 374 -6.57 24.40 -11.63
C ASP A 374 -7.50 25.63 -11.63
N TYR A 375 -8.81 25.41 -11.76
CA TYR A 375 -9.85 26.43 -11.85
C TYR A 375 -10.59 26.67 -10.52
N HIS A 376 -10.16 26.05 -9.39
CA HIS A 376 -10.82 26.32 -8.11
C HIS A 376 -10.53 27.73 -7.62
N GLN A 377 -11.62 28.46 -7.45
CA GLN A 377 -11.58 29.77 -6.82
C GLN A 377 -11.76 29.60 -5.29
N PRO A 378 -11.24 30.52 -4.47
CA PRO A 378 -11.51 30.53 -3.02
C PRO A 378 -13.00 30.45 -2.69
N ALA A 379 -13.88 30.94 -3.59
CA ALA A 379 -15.33 30.84 -3.45
C ALA A 379 -15.89 29.38 -3.51
N ASP A 380 -15.14 28.43 -4.07
CA ASP A 380 -15.57 27.03 -4.15
C ASP A 380 -15.32 26.25 -2.87
N ARG A 381 -14.50 26.76 -1.97
CA ARG A 381 -14.03 26.09 -0.77
C ARG A 381 -15.18 25.52 0.09
N ASP A 382 -16.14 26.35 0.45
CA ASP A 382 -17.22 25.94 1.35
C ASP A 382 -18.13 24.88 0.73
N ARG A 383 -18.30 24.92 -0.58
CA ARG A 383 -19.04 23.91 -1.32
C ARG A 383 -18.28 22.57 -1.36
N LEU A 384 -16.98 22.62 -1.65
CA LEU A 384 -16.12 21.41 -1.64
C LEU A 384 -16.06 20.77 -0.24
N VAL A 385 -15.96 21.58 0.81
CA VAL A 385 -16.04 21.12 2.20
C VAL A 385 -17.42 20.49 2.50
N GLY A 386 -18.50 21.06 2.00
CA GLY A 386 -19.84 20.48 2.16
C GLY A 386 -19.99 19.12 1.48
N GLN A 387 -19.44 18.95 0.28
CA GLN A 387 -19.43 17.69 -0.45
C GLN A 387 -18.50 16.66 0.23
N TYR A 388 -17.32 17.05 0.67
CA TYR A 388 -16.42 16.23 1.46
C TYR A 388 -17.06 15.71 2.75
N ASP A 389 -17.78 16.59 3.49
CA ASP A 389 -18.55 16.20 4.68
C ASP A 389 -19.69 15.23 4.32
N GLY A 390 -20.28 15.37 3.14
CA GLY A 390 -21.28 14.44 2.63
C GLY A 390 -20.72 13.04 2.41
N GLU A 391 -19.54 12.95 1.80
CA GLU A 391 -18.80 11.68 1.63
C GLU A 391 -18.44 11.05 2.97
N ILE A 392 -17.94 11.85 3.93
CA ILE A 392 -17.66 11.37 5.29
C ILE A 392 -18.92 10.78 5.93
N ALA A 393 -20.07 11.48 5.82
CA ALA A 393 -21.29 11.00 6.43
C ALA A 393 -21.82 9.72 5.78
N TYR A 394 -21.63 9.55 4.48
CA TYR A 394 -21.92 8.30 3.80
C TYR A 394 -20.98 7.18 4.24
N GLY A 395 -19.67 7.41 4.24
CA GLY A 395 -18.67 6.44 4.72
C GLY A 395 -18.91 6.02 6.18
N ASP A 396 -19.30 6.96 7.06
CA ASP A 396 -19.67 6.67 8.45
C ASP A 396 -20.89 5.77 8.57
N ALA A 397 -21.93 6.00 7.75
CA ALA A 397 -23.11 5.15 7.72
C ALA A 397 -22.77 3.70 7.34
N GLU A 398 -21.87 3.52 6.36
CA GLU A 398 -21.38 2.20 5.92
C GLU A 398 -20.45 1.56 6.97
N PHE A 399 -19.58 2.32 7.63
CA PHE A 399 -18.84 1.82 8.79
C PHE A 399 -19.78 1.35 9.91
N GLY A 400 -20.83 2.13 10.21
CA GLY A 400 -21.88 1.73 11.16
C GLY A 400 -22.58 0.43 10.74
N ARG A 401 -22.89 0.26 9.43
CA ARG A 401 -23.43 -1.00 8.89
C ARG A 401 -22.46 -2.15 9.12
N PHE A 402 -21.19 -1.96 8.81
CA PHE A 402 -20.15 -2.98 9.04
C PHE A 402 -20.07 -3.41 10.51
N VAL A 403 -20.05 -2.48 11.45
CA VAL A 403 -20.04 -2.76 12.90
C VAL A 403 -21.31 -3.52 13.33
N ARG A 404 -22.49 -3.12 12.83
CA ARG A 404 -23.75 -3.84 13.12
C ARG A 404 -23.70 -5.29 12.63
N GLU A 405 -23.17 -5.53 11.43
CA GLU A 405 -23.01 -6.87 10.88
C GLU A 405 -22.02 -7.72 11.69
N LEU A 406 -20.91 -7.13 12.15
CA LEU A 406 -19.97 -7.81 13.05
C LEU A 406 -20.65 -8.23 14.36
N LYS A 407 -21.48 -7.35 14.94
CA LYS A 407 -22.26 -7.64 16.16
C LYS A 407 -23.29 -8.74 15.90
N ALA A 408 -24.05 -8.68 14.82
CA ALA A 408 -25.07 -9.67 14.45
C ALA A 408 -24.47 -11.08 14.25
N ARG A 409 -23.23 -11.14 13.71
CA ARG A 409 -22.50 -12.41 13.50
C ARG A 409 -21.72 -12.88 14.74
N GLY A 410 -21.78 -12.16 15.87
CA GLY A 410 -21.04 -12.47 17.10
C GLY A 410 -19.52 -12.38 16.94
N LEU A 411 -19.04 -11.57 15.98
CA LEU A 411 -17.63 -11.36 15.70
C LEU A 411 -17.02 -10.21 16.50
N TYR A 412 -17.83 -9.20 16.81
CA TYR A 412 -17.39 -7.90 17.31
C TYR A 412 -16.66 -7.98 18.66
N ASP A 413 -17.20 -8.71 19.64
CA ASP A 413 -16.65 -8.72 21.00
C ASP A 413 -15.24 -9.27 21.07
N ARG A 414 -14.91 -10.26 20.23
CA ARG A 414 -13.58 -10.88 20.19
C ARG A 414 -12.59 -10.18 19.27
N ALA A 415 -13.06 -9.28 18.41
CA ALA A 415 -12.24 -8.58 17.46
C ALA A 415 -11.44 -7.46 18.12
N ILE A 416 -10.19 -7.26 17.67
CA ILE A 416 -9.61 -5.93 17.67
C ILE A 416 -10.07 -5.24 16.39
N VAL A 417 -10.62 -4.01 16.51
CA VAL A 417 -11.01 -3.18 15.37
C VAL A 417 -10.27 -1.86 15.47
N VAL A 418 -9.43 -1.59 14.50
CA VAL A 418 -8.71 -0.31 14.33
C VAL A 418 -9.42 0.47 13.24
N PHE A 419 -9.88 1.66 13.55
CA PHE A 419 -10.41 2.63 12.57
C PHE A 419 -9.42 3.78 12.45
N LEU A 420 -9.01 4.14 11.23
CA LEU A 420 -8.07 5.22 11.01
C LEU A 420 -8.23 5.89 9.63
N GLY A 421 -7.74 7.14 9.52
CA GLY A 421 -7.40 7.76 8.24
C GLY A 421 -5.94 7.45 7.87
N ASP A 422 -5.60 7.45 6.60
CA ASP A 422 -4.21 7.35 6.14
C ASP A 422 -3.54 8.72 6.03
N HIS A 423 -4.24 9.73 5.56
CA HIS A 423 -3.90 11.14 5.52
C HIS A 423 -5.18 11.98 5.44
N GLY A 424 -5.03 13.30 5.41
CA GLY A 424 -6.13 14.24 5.28
C GLY A 424 -6.21 14.90 3.90
N GLU A 425 -6.91 16.03 3.84
CA GLU A 425 -7.21 16.80 2.64
C GLU A 425 -7.12 18.30 2.93
N GLU A 426 -6.49 19.08 2.06
CA GLU A 426 -6.36 20.53 2.21
C GLU A 426 -7.46 21.28 1.44
N PHE A 427 -8.06 22.28 2.08
CA PHE A 427 -9.08 23.17 1.51
C PHE A 427 -8.65 24.64 1.62
N LEU A 428 -7.50 24.98 1.04
CA LEU A 428 -6.86 26.32 1.06
C LEU A 428 -6.35 26.77 2.43
N GLU A 429 -6.22 25.90 3.42
CA GLU A 429 -5.63 26.30 4.70
C GLU A 429 -4.22 26.85 4.49
N HIS A 430 -3.40 26.25 3.64
CA HIS A 430 -2.06 26.74 3.28
C HIS A 430 -1.92 27.06 1.79
N GLY A 431 -3.06 27.33 1.11
CA GLY A 431 -3.10 27.85 -0.24
C GLY A 431 -3.22 26.81 -1.34
N ALA A 432 -3.45 25.54 -0.98
CA ALA A 432 -3.68 24.47 -1.94
C ALA A 432 -5.01 23.75 -1.69
N PHE A 433 -5.48 23.01 -2.70
CA PHE A 433 -6.51 22.00 -2.56
C PHE A 433 -5.88 20.62 -2.67
N THR A 434 -6.58 19.61 -2.17
CA THR A 434 -6.21 18.20 -2.21
C THR A 434 -4.99 17.87 -1.31
N HIS A 435 -4.36 16.75 -1.56
CA HIS A 435 -3.28 16.21 -0.72
C HIS A 435 -1.96 16.03 -1.50
N GLY A 436 -0.92 15.57 -0.80
CA GLY A 436 0.35 15.23 -1.43
C GLY A 436 1.25 16.43 -1.76
N LYS A 437 1.02 17.60 -1.14
CA LYS A 437 1.76 18.84 -1.42
C LYS A 437 2.56 19.38 -0.23
N SER A 438 2.18 19.00 0.99
CA SER A 438 2.81 19.47 2.22
C SER A 438 2.69 18.42 3.34
N VAL A 439 3.13 18.78 4.54
CA VAL A 439 3.00 17.95 5.76
C VAL A 439 2.37 18.76 6.90
N PHE A 440 1.42 19.66 6.59
CA PHE A 440 0.63 20.37 7.58
C PHE A 440 -0.40 19.47 8.27
N ASP A 441 -0.89 19.88 9.43
CA ASP A 441 -1.76 19.02 10.26
C ASP A 441 -3.06 18.60 9.56
N GLU A 442 -3.65 19.45 8.69
CA GLU A 442 -4.81 19.07 7.88
C GLU A 442 -4.55 17.88 6.95
N LEU A 443 -3.27 17.56 6.67
CA LEU A 443 -2.88 16.43 5.83
C LEU A 443 -2.35 15.23 6.60
N ILE A 444 -1.80 15.44 7.81
CA ILE A 444 -1.14 14.36 8.55
C ILE A 444 -1.78 14.02 9.90
N HIS A 445 -2.64 14.87 10.46
CA HIS A 445 -3.39 14.57 11.67
C HIS A 445 -4.67 13.82 11.31
N VAL A 446 -4.68 12.52 11.54
CA VAL A 446 -5.73 11.60 11.13
C VAL A 446 -6.50 11.06 12.35
N PRO A 447 -7.77 10.66 12.20
CA PRO A 447 -8.45 9.94 13.26
C PRO A 447 -7.83 8.56 13.45
N LEU A 448 -7.68 8.13 14.71
CA LEU A 448 -7.29 6.80 15.11
C LEU A 448 -8.10 6.36 16.34
N LEU A 449 -8.92 5.34 16.15
CA LEU A 449 -9.72 4.74 17.20
C LEU A 449 -9.48 3.24 17.25
N VAL A 450 -9.34 2.68 18.45
CA VAL A 450 -9.10 1.24 18.62
C VAL A 450 -10.08 0.63 19.60
N LYS A 451 -10.89 -0.29 19.14
CA LYS A 451 -11.70 -1.15 19.98
C LYS A 451 -10.97 -2.46 20.24
N PHE A 452 -10.54 -2.66 21.47
CA PHE A 452 -9.85 -3.89 21.89
C PHE A 452 -10.84 -5.04 22.17
N PRO A 453 -10.37 -6.31 22.06
CA PRO A 453 -11.21 -7.46 22.40
C PRO A 453 -11.84 -7.34 23.80
N LYS A 454 -13.11 -7.76 23.91
CA LYS A 454 -13.93 -7.72 25.14
C LYS A 454 -14.12 -6.32 25.73
N GLY A 455 -14.02 -5.27 24.91
CA GLY A 455 -14.22 -3.88 25.32
C GLY A 455 -13.14 -3.36 26.31
N ARG A 456 -11.95 -3.93 26.32
CA ARG A 456 -10.84 -3.40 27.15
C ARG A 456 -10.58 -1.93 26.79
N HIS A 457 -10.38 -1.10 27.81
CA HIS A 457 -10.10 0.33 27.70
C HIS A 457 -11.21 1.18 27.04
N ALA A 458 -12.44 0.66 26.88
CA ALA A 458 -13.55 1.37 26.25
C ALA A 458 -13.81 2.76 26.89
N GLY A 459 -14.10 3.76 26.05
CA GLY A 459 -14.41 5.13 26.45
C GLY A 459 -13.18 5.97 26.86
N ARG A 460 -11.94 5.43 26.80
CA ARG A 460 -10.73 6.21 27.09
C ARG A 460 -10.38 7.15 25.94
N ARG A 461 -9.81 8.30 26.31
CA ARG A 461 -9.20 9.25 25.39
C ARG A 461 -7.74 9.43 25.76
N VAL A 462 -6.85 9.47 24.77
CA VAL A 462 -5.41 9.56 24.93
C VAL A 462 -4.90 10.82 24.22
N ALA A 463 -4.43 11.79 24.99
CA ALA A 463 -3.89 13.04 24.46
C ALA A 463 -2.44 12.92 23.97
N GLN A 464 -1.72 11.87 24.39
CA GLN A 464 -0.36 11.61 23.95
C GLN A 464 -0.32 11.37 22.44
N GLN A 465 0.65 12.00 21.77
CA GLN A 465 0.87 11.80 20.35
C GLN A 465 1.27 10.36 20.05
N VAL A 466 0.64 9.79 19.00
CA VAL A 466 0.89 8.46 18.45
C VAL A 466 1.04 8.55 16.93
N GLN A 467 1.38 7.45 16.27
CA GLN A 467 1.67 7.44 14.84
C GLN A 467 1.00 6.24 14.14
N VAL A 468 0.74 6.35 12.84
CA VAL A 468 0.13 5.26 12.04
C VAL A 468 0.95 3.97 12.10
N ALA A 469 2.27 4.07 12.20
CA ALA A 469 3.15 2.90 12.34
C ALA A 469 2.93 2.10 13.64
N ASP A 470 2.23 2.67 14.65
CA ASP A 470 1.90 1.98 15.91
C ASP A 470 0.81 0.92 15.74
N VAL A 471 0.06 0.95 14.62
CA VAL A 471 -1.05 0.01 14.38
C VAL A 471 -0.57 -1.44 14.26
N LEU A 472 0.49 -1.70 13.49
CA LEU A 472 1.06 -3.05 13.33
C LEU A 472 1.41 -3.69 14.67
N PRO A 473 2.28 -3.10 15.52
CA PRO A 473 2.62 -3.66 16.82
C PRO A 473 1.41 -3.77 17.76
N THR A 474 0.43 -2.86 17.67
CA THR A 474 -0.82 -2.90 18.44
C THR A 474 -1.66 -4.12 18.10
N VAL A 475 -1.81 -4.43 16.82
CA VAL A 475 -2.56 -5.62 16.37
C VAL A 475 -1.88 -6.89 16.84
N LEU A 476 -0.55 -7.00 16.68
CA LEU A 476 0.20 -8.17 17.14
C LEU A 476 0.05 -8.39 18.65
N GLU A 477 0.21 -7.35 19.46
CA GLU A 477 0.07 -7.44 20.91
C GLU A 477 -1.37 -7.78 21.34
N ALA A 478 -2.38 -7.20 20.70
CA ALA A 478 -3.78 -7.52 20.98
C ALA A 478 -4.14 -8.98 20.68
N LEU A 479 -3.41 -9.62 19.78
CA LEU A 479 -3.52 -11.02 19.40
C LEU A 479 -2.57 -11.93 20.22
N GLU A 480 -1.87 -11.37 21.21
CA GLU A 480 -0.88 -12.08 22.03
C GLU A 480 0.26 -12.70 21.22
N LEU A 481 0.65 -12.03 20.12
CA LEU A 481 1.74 -12.44 19.24
C LEU A 481 3.02 -11.64 19.53
N PRO A 482 4.21 -12.22 19.23
CA PRO A 482 5.47 -11.50 19.40
C PRO A 482 5.52 -10.21 18.55
N VAL A 483 5.85 -9.11 19.21
CA VAL A 483 6.07 -7.81 18.58
C VAL A 483 7.55 -7.64 18.25
N PRO A 484 7.94 -7.30 17.00
CA PRO A 484 9.33 -7.00 16.68
C PRO A 484 9.82 -5.78 17.46
N ALA A 485 11.08 -5.77 17.83
CA ALA A 485 11.69 -4.64 18.52
C ALA A 485 12.37 -3.66 17.55
N PRO A 486 12.49 -2.36 17.90
CA PRO A 486 13.32 -1.42 17.14
C PRO A 486 14.77 -1.94 17.01
N PRO A 487 15.46 -1.72 15.87
CA PRO A 487 15.06 -0.89 14.75
C PRO A 487 14.30 -1.65 13.62
N ALA A 488 13.83 -2.89 13.87
CA ALA A 488 13.08 -3.65 12.87
C ALA A 488 11.75 -2.98 12.50
N ILE A 489 11.14 -2.30 13.48
CA ILE A 489 9.96 -1.43 13.32
C ILE A 489 10.19 -0.10 14.03
N VAL A 490 9.40 0.94 13.71
CA VAL A 490 9.47 2.24 14.40
C VAL A 490 8.30 2.46 15.37
N GLY A 491 7.19 1.74 15.19
CA GLY A 491 5.99 1.85 16.01
C GLY A 491 6.11 1.14 17.35
N HIS A 492 5.25 1.54 18.29
CA HIS A 492 5.07 0.92 19.60
C HIS A 492 3.62 0.44 19.74
N PRO A 493 3.34 -0.64 20.48
CA PRO A 493 1.97 -1.01 20.80
C PRO A 493 1.24 0.13 21.51
N LEU A 494 0.04 0.47 21.06
CA LEU A 494 -0.78 1.49 21.71
C LEU A 494 -1.22 1.10 23.12
N GLN A 495 -1.20 -0.20 23.46
CA GLN A 495 -1.39 -0.70 24.82
C GLN A 495 -0.31 -0.14 25.76
N ALA A 496 0.94 -0.15 25.34
CA ALA A 496 2.05 0.41 26.12
C ALA A 496 1.91 1.94 26.33
N VAL A 497 1.32 2.64 25.36
CA VAL A 497 0.96 4.07 25.51
C VAL A 497 -0.15 4.24 26.55
N LEU A 498 -1.18 3.35 26.52
CA LEU A 498 -2.27 3.35 27.49
C LEU A 498 -1.81 3.08 28.93
N ASP A 499 -0.77 2.26 29.09
CA ASP A 499 -0.19 1.89 30.37
C ASP A 499 0.86 2.91 30.86
N GLY A 500 1.26 3.87 30.01
CA GLY A 500 2.26 4.90 30.31
C GLY A 500 3.70 4.42 30.20
N ASP A 501 3.93 3.28 29.57
CA ASP A 501 5.25 2.62 29.44
C ASP A 501 6.10 3.22 28.30
N VAL A 502 5.48 3.95 27.37
CA VAL A 502 6.15 4.59 26.25
C VAL A 502 6.10 6.11 26.40
N PRO A 503 7.23 6.81 26.48
CA PRO A 503 7.26 8.27 26.51
C PRO A 503 6.83 8.82 25.15
N GLU A 504 6.23 10.01 25.17
CA GLU A 504 5.92 10.74 23.94
C GLU A 504 7.20 11.06 23.16
N GLY A 505 7.24 10.72 21.89
CA GLY A 505 8.33 11.01 20.97
C GLY A 505 7.89 11.87 19.78
N PRO A 506 8.86 12.50 19.09
CA PRO A 506 8.57 13.21 17.85
C PRO A 506 8.20 12.20 16.75
N VAL A 507 7.26 12.60 15.88
CA VAL A 507 6.86 11.83 14.69
C VAL A 507 7.38 12.52 13.44
N LEU A 508 8.00 11.74 12.55
CA LEU A 508 8.45 12.19 11.24
C LEU A 508 7.37 11.92 10.20
N SER A 509 7.03 12.93 9.42
CA SER A 509 6.20 12.83 8.22
C SER A 509 7.00 13.29 7.00
N GLU A 510 6.86 12.57 5.91
CA GLU A 510 7.62 12.78 4.67
C GLU A 510 6.67 12.92 3.48
N ILE A 511 6.96 13.86 2.60
CA ILE A 511 6.33 13.96 1.29
C ILE A 511 7.40 14.00 0.21
N SER A 512 7.22 13.19 -0.82
CA SER A 512 7.96 13.24 -2.07
C SER A 512 6.99 12.84 -3.17
N HIS A 513 6.26 13.81 -3.72
CA HIS A 513 5.19 13.58 -4.68
C HIS A 513 5.01 14.78 -5.61
N ARG A 514 4.95 14.55 -6.92
CA ARG A 514 4.65 15.58 -7.93
C ARG A 514 5.48 16.87 -7.80
N GLY A 515 6.77 16.74 -7.48
CA GLY A 515 7.66 17.89 -7.31
C GLY A 515 7.62 18.54 -5.93
N PHE A 516 6.72 18.12 -5.04
CA PHE A 516 6.72 18.55 -3.65
C PHE A 516 7.57 17.61 -2.80
N VAL A 517 8.57 18.15 -2.13
CA VAL A 517 9.47 17.38 -1.24
C VAL A 517 9.63 18.14 0.06
N ALA A 518 9.14 17.55 1.15
CA ALA A 518 9.29 18.12 2.48
C ALA A 518 9.34 17.02 3.56
N HIS A 519 9.99 17.32 4.67
CA HIS A 519 10.03 16.49 5.87
C HIS A 519 9.58 17.32 7.07
N GLY A 520 8.62 16.80 7.82
CA GLY A 520 8.11 17.41 9.03
C GLY A 520 8.46 16.58 10.27
N MET A 521 8.96 17.21 11.31
CA MET A 521 9.13 16.61 12.62
C MET A 521 8.14 17.27 13.58
N ARG A 522 7.15 16.48 14.05
CA ARG A 522 6.06 16.98 14.91
C ARG A 522 6.15 16.39 16.31
N THR A 523 5.93 17.21 17.31
CA THR A 523 5.62 16.82 18.70
C THR A 523 4.22 17.31 19.07
N SER A 524 3.68 16.98 20.23
CA SER A 524 2.40 17.54 20.72
C SER A 524 2.44 19.06 20.98
N ARG A 525 3.61 19.70 20.89
CA ARG A 525 3.82 21.12 21.21
C ARG A 525 4.22 21.96 20.02
N ASP A 526 5.02 21.41 19.15
CA ASP A 526 5.65 22.15 18.07
C ASP A 526 5.92 21.27 16.85
N LYS A 527 6.13 21.92 15.73
CA LYS A 527 6.43 21.28 14.47
C LYS A 527 7.49 22.05 13.69
N TYR A 528 8.44 21.33 13.19
CA TYR A 528 9.44 21.80 12.26
C TYR A 528 9.20 21.15 10.90
N VAL A 529 9.25 21.95 9.83
CA VAL A 529 9.15 21.46 8.44
C VAL A 529 10.34 21.99 7.65
N ARG A 530 11.05 21.09 7.00
CA ARG A 530 12.05 21.41 5.98
C ARG A 530 11.43 21.14 4.62
N ARG A 531 11.19 22.20 3.83
CA ARG A 531 10.78 22.08 2.42
C ARG A 531 12.02 22.10 1.54
N PHE A 532 12.09 21.17 0.58
CA PHE A 532 13.19 21.04 -0.38
C PHE A 532 12.73 21.43 -1.79
N SER A 533 11.43 21.36 -2.05
CA SER A 533 10.79 21.69 -3.32
C SER A 533 9.28 21.90 -3.11
N PRO A 534 8.63 22.84 -3.83
CA PRO A 534 9.21 23.84 -4.73
C PRO A 534 10.01 24.94 -3.99
N ASP A 535 9.71 25.12 -2.70
CA ASP A 535 10.43 26.08 -1.86
C ASP A 535 11.70 25.43 -1.28
N ASP A 536 12.70 26.23 -0.94
CA ASP A 536 13.91 25.79 -0.22
C ASP A 536 14.02 26.58 1.09
N ASP A 537 13.18 26.21 2.06
CA ASP A 537 13.06 26.94 3.32
C ASP A 537 12.76 26.05 4.53
N GLU A 538 12.66 26.70 5.69
CA GLU A 538 12.39 26.06 6.96
C GLU A 538 11.21 26.75 7.65
N LEU A 539 10.29 25.94 8.15
CA LEU A 539 9.14 26.41 8.92
C LEU A 539 9.21 25.85 10.34
N TYR A 540 8.75 26.65 11.29
CA TYR A 540 8.57 26.19 12.66
C TYR A 540 7.30 26.80 13.25
N PHE A 541 6.48 25.96 13.87
CA PHE A 541 5.19 26.31 14.45
C PHE A 541 5.13 25.89 15.92
N ASP A 542 4.61 26.78 16.78
CA ASP A 542 4.20 26.45 18.14
C ASP A 542 2.73 26.01 18.10
N LEU A 543 2.48 24.72 18.03
CA LEU A 543 1.15 24.14 17.84
C LEU A 543 0.16 24.44 18.99
N LYS A 544 0.67 24.85 20.17
CA LYS A 544 -0.20 25.28 21.28
C LYS A 544 -0.73 26.71 21.08
N ALA A 545 0.10 27.60 20.56
CA ALA A 545 -0.25 29.00 20.33
C ALA A 545 -0.86 29.19 18.92
N ASP A 546 -0.50 28.34 17.97
CA ASP A 546 -0.86 28.42 16.54
C ASP A 546 -1.16 27.02 16.01
N PRO A 547 -2.28 26.40 16.43
CA PRO A 547 -2.64 25.06 15.97
C PRO A 547 -2.98 25.01 14.48
N ALA A 548 -3.22 26.14 13.84
CA ALA A 548 -3.50 26.24 12.40
C ALA A 548 -2.23 26.48 11.55
N GLU A 549 -1.04 26.47 12.16
CA GLU A 549 0.27 26.60 11.49
C GLU A 549 0.43 27.82 10.57
N LYS A 550 -0.14 28.97 10.96
CA LYS A 550 -0.14 30.21 10.15
C LYS A 550 1.09 31.08 10.36
N GLN A 551 1.81 30.92 11.47
CA GLN A 551 2.89 31.82 11.87
C GLN A 551 4.24 31.08 11.89
N ASN A 552 5.00 31.15 10.80
CA ASN A 552 6.37 30.64 10.80
C ASN A 552 7.23 31.40 11.80
N ARG A 553 7.73 30.73 12.84
CA ARG A 553 8.59 31.28 13.91
C ARG A 553 10.00 30.66 13.89
N ALA A 554 10.47 30.15 12.77
CA ALA A 554 11.77 29.51 12.67
C ALA A 554 12.93 30.44 13.09
N GLU A 555 12.92 31.68 12.65
CA GLU A 555 13.97 32.65 13.01
C GLU A 555 14.01 32.99 14.50
N ALA A 556 12.86 33.06 15.16
CA ALA A 556 12.74 33.36 16.59
C ALA A 556 13.10 32.15 17.48
N ASN A 557 13.11 30.95 16.96
CA ASN A 557 13.29 29.70 17.72
C ASN A 557 14.48 28.85 17.23
N ARG A 558 15.57 29.47 16.84
CA ARG A 558 16.74 28.86 16.18
C ARG A 558 17.30 27.63 16.90
N GLU A 559 17.33 27.63 18.23
CA GLU A 559 17.84 26.50 19.00
C GLU A 559 16.91 25.27 18.87
N ARG A 560 15.60 25.47 19.00
CA ARG A 560 14.60 24.42 18.89
C ARG A 560 14.54 23.87 17.45
N VAL A 561 14.59 24.76 16.45
CA VAL A 561 14.71 24.40 15.03
C VAL A 561 15.94 23.54 14.78
N ARG A 562 17.10 23.90 15.36
CA ARG A 562 18.33 23.10 15.22
C ARG A 562 18.17 21.67 15.76
N LEU A 563 17.50 21.52 16.90
CA LEU A 563 17.25 20.18 17.49
C LEU A 563 16.32 19.34 16.63
N LEU A 564 15.20 19.89 16.16
CA LEU A 564 14.24 19.17 15.33
C LEU A 564 14.81 18.86 13.95
N ARG A 565 15.58 19.81 13.37
CA ARG A 565 16.34 19.58 12.13
C ARG A 565 17.28 18.38 12.26
N ALA A 566 18.07 18.31 13.32
CA ALA A 566 18.96 17.21 13.58
C ALA A 566 18.20 15.86 13.70
N GLY A 567 17.00 15.88 14.27
CA GLY A 567 16.10 14.73 14.30
C GLY A 567 15.65 14.27 12.90
N VAL A 568 15.23 15.23 12.05
CA VAL A 568 14.88 14.95 10.64
C VAL A 568 16.08 14.36 9.90
N GLU A 569 17.25 15.01 10.00
CA GLU A 569 18.47 14.55 9.32
C GLU A 569 18.91 13.15 9.77
N ALA A 570 18.77 12.84 11.06
CA ALA A 570 19.12 11.52 11.60
C ALA A 570 18.13 10.42 11.15
N ALA A 571 16.87 10.75 10.92
CA ALA A 571 15.85 9.82 10.47
C ALA A 571 15.89 9.57 8.96
N MET A 572 16.48 10.49 8.18
CA MET A 572 16.62 10.33 6.73
C MET A 572 17.47 9.11 6.38
N VAL A 573 16.94 8.26 5.53
CA VAL A 573 17.64 7.09 5.01
C VAL A 573 18.44 7.49 3.76
N PRO A 574 19.66 6.94 3.51
CA PRO A 574 20.36 7.13 2.26
C PRO A 574 19.49 6.72 1.07
N ASN A 575 19.49 7.56 0.03
CA ASN A 575 18.75 7.28 -1.19
C ASN A 575 19.32 6.03 -1.88
N PRO A 576 18.54 4.96 -2.13
CA PRO A 576 19.01 3.79 -2.85
C PRO A 576 19.20 4.03 -4.35
N PHE A 577 18.61 5.11 -4.86
CA PHE A 577 18.77 5.49 -6.25
C PHE A 577 19.98 6.40 -6.42
N ARG A 578 20.72 6.16 -7.48
CA ARG A 578 21.84 7.00 -7.88
C ARG A 578 21.47 7.78 -9.15
N THR A 579 21.66 9.07 -9.12
CA THR A 579 21.65 9.87 -10.34
C THR A 579 22.93 9.57 -11.10
N THR A 580 22.82 9.10 -12.32
CA THR A 580 23.97 8.88 -13.20
C THR A 580 23.98 9.93 -14.28
N LEU A 581 25.12 10.58 -14.42
CA LEU A 581 25.40 11.59 -15.43
C LEU A 581 26.46 11.01 -16.35
N ARG A 582 26.15 10.86 -17.64
CA ARG A 582 27.07 10.43 -18.70
C ARG A 582 27.32 11.59 -19.63
N VAL A 583 28.56 11.78 -19.98
CA VAL A 583 28.99 12.75 -21.01
C VAL A 583 29.69 11.98 -22.14
N ALA A 584 29.20 12.16 -23.35
CA ALA A 584 29.73 11.50 -24.54
C ALA A 584 29.97 12.49 -25.68
N GLY A 585 30.81 12.09 -26.63
CA GLY A 585 31.27 12.96 -27.72
C GLY A 585 32.53 13.74 -27.34
N GLY A 586 33.24 14.35 -28.25
CA GLY A 586 34.46 15.12 -27.97
C GLY A 586 34.16 16.50 -27.34
N GLY A 587 35.17 17.09 -26.68
CA GLY A 587 35.12 18.43 -26.10
C GLY A 587 35.37 18.45 -24.59
N GLU A 588 35.51 19.64 -24.04
CA GLU A 588 35.65 19.89 -22.60
C GLU A 588 34.33 20.30 -22.03
N TYR A 589 33.83 19.53 -21.04
CA TYR A 589 32.58 19.79 -20.36
C TYR A 589 32.82 20.23 -18.93
N VAL A 590 32.17 21.30 -18.53
CA VAL A 590 32.04 21.77 -17.14
C VAL A 590 30.58 21.73 -16.75
N LEU A 591 30.21 20.84 -15.84
CA LEU A 591 28.85 20.64 -15.39
C LEU A 591 28.73 21.05 -13.93
N ARG A 592 27.74 21.86 -13.61
CA ARG A 592 27.42 22.29 -12.25
C ARG A 592 26.04 21.82 -11.86
N LEU A 593 25.98 21.05 -10.79
CA LEU A 593 24.73 20.56 -10.22
C LEU A 593 24.50 21.24 -8.88
N ARG A 594 23.29 21.70 -8.66
CA ARG A 594 22.82 22.26 -7.38
C ARG A 594 21.58 21.50 -6.92
N THR A 595 21.44 21.26 -5.63
CA THR A 595 20.27 20.64 -5.04
C THR A 595 19.82 21.34 -3.77
N GLY A 596 18.52 21.33 -3.49
CA GLY A 596 17.97 21.71 -2.19
C GLY A 596 18.34 20.74 -1.07
N GLY A 597 18.65 19.48 -1.43
CA GLY A 597 19.14 18.42 -0.55
C GLY A 597 20.67 18.35 -0.44
N TRP A 598 21.18 17.13 -0.28
CA TRP A 598 22.61 16.83 -0.20
C TRP A 598 23.02 15.82 -1.25
N ILE A 599 24.17 16.04 -1.88
CA ILE A 599 24.81 15.09 -2.79
C ILE A 599 25.76 14.22 -1.98
N GLU A 600 25.64 12.92 -2.11
CA GLU A 600 26.43 11.94 -1.34
C GLU A 600 26.98 10.82 -2.21
N GLY A 601 28.06 10.20 -1.75
CA GLY A 601 28.62 8.99 -2.34
C GLY A 601 29.00 9.14 -3.82
N VAL A 602 29.58 10.29 -4.23
CA VAL A 602 29.97 10.52 -5.63
C VAL A 602 30.96 9.45 -6.09
N GLN A 603 30.65 8.83 -7.20
CA GLN A 603 31.51 7.85 -7.89
C GLN A 603 31.74 8.30 -9.32
N ALA A 604 32.96 8.39 -9.72
CA ALA A 604 33.36 8.78 -11.06
C ALA A 604 34.23 7.65 -11.68
N VAL A 605 33.78 7.13 -12.81
CA VAL A 605 34.43 6.00 -13.47
C VAL A 605 35.17 6.49 -14.73
N GLY A 606 36.43 6.08 -14.86
CA GLY A 606 37.21 6.32 -16.07
C GLY A 606 37.76 7.76 -16.22
N LEU A 607 37.86 8.53 -15.13
CA LEU A 607 38.43 9.89 -15.19
C LEU A 607 39.92 9.87 -15.60
N GLY A 608 40.28 10.76 -16.53
CA GLY A 608 41.67 11.03 -16.91
C GLY A 608 42.35 12.03 -15.98
N ALA A 609 43.69 12.23 -16.15
CA ALA A 609 44.47 13.08 -15.27
C ALA A 609 44.05 14.57 -15.22
N ALA A 610 43.31 15.04 -16.23
CA ALA A 610 42.78 16.40 -16.33
C ALA A 610 41.29 16.50 -16.02
N GLU A 611 40.68 15.43 -15.54
CA GLU A 611 39.26 15.33 -15.22
C GLU A 611 39.10 15.23 -13.69
N ASN A 612 38.18 15.97 -13.13
CA ASN A 612 37.92 15.98 -11.68
C ASN A 612 36.50 16.36 -11.35
N TYR A 613 36.17 16.26 -10.08
CA TYR A 613 34.94 16.84 -9.52
C TYR A 613 35.25 17.50 -8.18
N THR A 614 34.41 18.48 -7.81
CA THR A 614 34.43 19.14 -6.50
C THR A 614 33.02 19.18 -5.90
N ILE A 615 32.95 19.05 -4.58
CA ILE A 615 31.70 19.18 -3.83
C ILE A 615 31.84 20.42 -2.94
N GLU A 616 30.88 21.34 -3.07
CA GLU A 616 30.83 22.61 -2.37
C GLU A 616 29.51 22.82 -1.64
N GLY A 617 29.40 23.90 -0.85
CA GLY A 617 28.15 24.29 -0.22
C GLY A 617 27.61 23.23 0.73
N ASN A 618 28.46 22.61 1.55
CA ASN A 618 28.08 21.54 2.48
C ASN A 618 27.36 20.36 1.79
N GLY A 619 27.82 19.97 0.61
CA GLY A 619 27.26 18.86 -0.15
C GLY A 619 26.12 19.23 -1.10
N ARG A 620 25.79 20.52 -1.25
CA ARG A 620 24.66 20.97 -2.09
C ARG A 620 25.04 21.30 -3.53
N LYS A 621 26.33 21.34 -3.83
CA LYS A 621 26.83 21.67 -5.16
C LYS A 621 27.87 20.64 -5.58
N LEU A 622 27.77 20.16 -6.80
CA LEU A 622 28.75 19.29 -7.46
C LEU A 622 29.18 19.94 -8.77
N GLU A 623 30.46 20.27 -8.89
CA GLU A 623 31.05 20.68 -10.18
C GLU A 623 31.88 19.55 -10.73
N VAL A 624 31.70 19.23 -12.01
CA VAL A 624 32.38 18.13 -12.70
C VAL A 624 33.04 18.64 -13.97
N HIS A 625 34.33 18.36 -14.12
CA HIS A 625 35.13 18.68 -15.31
C HIS A 625 35.44 17.39 -16.05
N LEU A 626 34.94 17.21 -17.29
CA LEU A 626 35.07 16.00 -18.08
C LEU A 626 35.58 16.29 -19.48
N ARG A 627 36.45 15.40 -20.03
CA ARG A 627 36.98 15.46 -21.39
C ARG A 627 36.80 14.13 -22.09
N PRO A 628 35.56 13.72 -22.43
CA PRO A 628 35.32 12.46 -23.11
C PRO A 628 35.94 12.45 -24.49
N LYS A 629 36.42 11.29 -24.91
CA LYS A 629 36.84 11.06 -26.29
C LYS A 629 35.69 10.40 -27.07
N PRO A 630 35.65 10.57 -28.41
CA PRO A 630 34.69 9.83 -29.23
C PRO A 630 34.76 8.31 -28.91
N GLY A 631 33.62 7.69 -28.65
CA GLY A 631 33.52 6.28 -28.26
C GLY A 631 33.96 5.94 -26.82
N GLN A 632 34.39 6.93 -26.02
CA GLN A 632 34.78 6.75 -24.62
C GLN A 632 34.03 7.74 -23.71
N PRO A 633 32.79 7.46 -23.36
CA PRO A 633 32.00 8.32 -22.47
C PRO A 633 32.63 8.39 -21.07
N ARG A 634 32.25 9.41 -20.32
CA ARG A 634 32.56 9.57 -18.90
C ARG A 634 31.29 9.50 -18.11
N GLU A 635 31.35 8.81 -16.96
CA GLU A 635 30.19 8.67 -16.06
C GLU A 635 30.53 9.14 -14.65
N VAL A 636 29.61 9.89 -14.08
CA VAL A 636 29.63 10.28 -12.67
C VAL A 636 28.28 9.92 -12.08
N SER A 637 28.25 9.17 -10.99
CA SER A 637 27.03 8.83 -10.30
C SER A 637 27.08 9.27 -8.83
N PHE A 638 25.94 9.70 -8.29
CA PHE A 638 25.81 10.18 -6.92
C PHE A 638 24.41 9.92 -6.37
N GLY A 639 24.28 9.84 -5.05
CA GLY A 639 23.01 9.83 -4.35
C GLY A 639 22.54 11.26 -4.06
N ILE A 640 21.23 11.44 -3.92
CA ILE A 640 20.63 12.70 -3.47
C ILE A 640 19.73 12.39 -2.26
N ARG A 641 19.92 13.13 -1.18
CA ARG A 641 19.14 12.99 0.03
C ARG A 641 18.49 14.34 0.40
N PRO A 642 17.17 14.41 0.69
CA PRO A 642 16.23 13.29 0.63
C PRO A 642 15.95 12.83 -0.80
N MET A 643 15.36 11.65 -0.93
CA MET A 643 14.89 11.15 -2.22
C MET A 643 13.86 12.11 -2.80
N GLY A 644 13.99 12.44 -4.10
CA GLY A 644 13.12 13.41 -4.78
C GLY A 644 13.55 14.88 -4.65
N ALA A 645 14.58 15.22 -3.86
CA ALA A 645 15.08 16.59 -3.84
C ALA A 645 15.54 17.01 -5.25
N PRO A 646 15.10 18.19 -5.73
CA PRO A 646 15.39 18.62 -7.09
C PRO A 646 16.88 18.87 -7.31
N VAL A 647 17.35 18.59 -8.52
CA VAL A 647 18.72 18.87 -8.97
C VAL A 647 18.65 19.79 -10.18
N PHE A 648 19.31 20.91 -10.09
CA PHE A 648 19.46 21.86 -11.18
C PHE A 648 20.82 21.69 -11.84
N LEU A 649 20.80 21.41 -13.15
CA LEU A 649 21.99 21.18 -13.97
C LEU A 649 22.29 22.38 -14.85
N GLU A 650 23.47 22.94 -14.69
CA GLU A 650 24.08 23.91 -15.61
C GLU A 650 25.27 23.26 -16.30
N GLY A 651 25.47 23.56 -17.58
CA GLY A 651 26.59 22.97 -18.29
C GLY A 651 27.19 23.85 -19.39
N ARG A 652 28.49 23.68 -19.59
CA ARG A 652 29.25 24.28 -20.70
C ARG A 652 30.03 23.23 -21.44
N ARG A 653 30.14 23.41 -22.76
CA ARG A 653 31.05 22.64 -23.60
C ARG A 653 31.97 23.60 -24.32
N ASP A 654 33.26 23.37 -24.19
CA ASP A 654 34.32 24.22 -24.82
C ASP A 654 34.11 25.72 -24.49
N GLY A 655 33.71 26.01 -23.23
CA GLY A 655 33.44 27.37 -22.72
C GLY A 655 32.06 27.94 -23.10
N GLN A 656 31.30 27.31 -24.01
CA GLN A 656 29.98 27.78 -24.45
C GLN A 656 28.87 27.04 -23.68
N PRO A 657 27.75 27.70 -23.36
CA PRO A 657 26.60 27.03 -22.73
C PRO A 657 26.11 25.83 -23.52
N LEU A 658 25.65 24.76 -22.83
CA LEU A 658 25.07 23.60 -23.46
C LEU A 658 23.77 24.00 -24.17
N LYS A 659 23.58 23.55 -25.40
CA LYS A 659 22.32 23.73 -26.11
C LYS A 659 21.33 22.65 -25.65
N PRO A 660 20.01 22.96 -25.64
CA PRO A 660 18.96 22.00 -25.20
C PRO A 660 19.05 20.63 -25.88
N GLU A 661 19.31 20.59 -27.19
CA GLU A 661 19.46 19.35 -27.96
C GLU A 661 20.65 18.47 -27.55
N MET A 662 21.60 19.02 -26.79
CA MET A 662 22.75 18.32 -26.24
C MET A 662 22.51 17.71 -24.86
N VAL A 663 21.35 17.96 -24.26
CA VAL A 663 21.02 17.50 -22.91
C VAL A 663 19.82 16.58 -23.01
N TRP A 664 19.99 15.38 -22.45
CA TRP A 664 18.92 14.41 -22.31
C TRP A 664 18.74 14.08 -20.83
N ILE A 665 17.57 14.35 -20.31
CA ILE A 665 17.25 14.15 -18.89
C ILE A 665 16.08 13.18 -18.80
N ALA A 666 16.31 12.02 -18.20
CA ALA A 666 15.30 11.03 -17.84
C ALA A 666 15.24 10.88 -16.33
N HIS A 667 15.20 11.98 -15.61
CA HIS A 667 15.16 12.00 -14.16
C HIS A 667 14.18 13.05 -13.70
N GLU A 668 13.08 12.62 -13.12
CA GLU A 668 12.14 13.50 -12.44
C GLU A 668 12.88 14.28 -11.35
N GLY A 669 12.83 15.58 -11.36
CA GLY A 669 13.56 16.42 -10.41
C GLY A 669 14.96 16.88 -10.86
N VAL A 670 15.44 16.52 -12.04
CA VAL A 670 16.62 17.16 -12.65
C VAL A 670 16.16 18.17 -13.69
N HIS A 671 16.46 19.42 -13.45
CA HIS A 671 16.06 20.54 -14.31
C HIS A 671 17.27 21.22 -14.94
N PRO A 672 17.25 21.58 -16.24
CA PRO A 672 18.27 22.42 -16.82
C PRO A 672 18.15 23.85 -16.26
N ALA A 673 19.23 24.37 -15.67
CA ALA A 673 19.21 25.67 -14.98
C ALA A 673 19.29 26.89 -15.93
N GLU A 674 19.67 26.74 -17.20
CA GLU A 674 19.85 27.82 -18.17
C GLU A 674 18.68 28.02 -19.15
N VAL A 675 17.67 27.19 -19.12
CA VAL A 675 16.37 27.55 -19.66
C VAL A 675 15.75 28.43 -18.56
N PRO A 676 15.40 29.71 -18.82
CA PRO A 676 14.56 30.43 -17.88
C PRO A 676 13.19 29.76 -17.92
N LEU A 677 13.10 28.64 -17.27
CA LEU A 677 11.87 28.16 -16.72
C LEU A 677 11.56 29.22 -15.66
N LYS A 678 10.80 30.26 -15.98
CA LYS A 678 9.75 30.67 -15.07
C LYS A 678 9.26 29.33 -14.51
N LEU A 679 9.41 29.11 -13.18
CA LEU A 679 8.64 28.09 -12.53
C LEU A 679 7.25 28.24 -13.09
N PRO A 680 6.72 27.31 -13.84
CA PRO A 680 5.37 27.46 -14.31
C PRO A 680 4.57 27.67 -13.02
N GLU A 681 3.80 28.71 -12.92
CA GLU A 681 2.52 28.66 -12.25
C GLU A 681 2.05 27.28 -12.67
N LEU A 682 1.88 26.38 -11.72
CA LEU A 682 1.64 24.94 -11.92
C LEU A 682 0.74 24.71 -13.14
N GLU A 683 1.34 24.71 -14.32
CA GLU A 683 0.61 24.38 -15.54
C GLU A 683 0.31 22.87 -15.50
N PRO A 684 -0.87 22.47 -15.96
CA PRO A 684 -1.25 21.06 -16.01
C PRO A 684 -0.13 20.27 -16.67
N VAL A 685 0.17 19.13 -16.08
CA VAL A 685 1.23 18.21 -16.48
C VAL A 685 1.24 18.06 -18.00
N ASP A 686 2.26 18.59 -18.66
CA ASP A 686 2.45 18.54 -20.10
C ASP A 686 2.57 17.08 -20.54
N GLU A 687 1.70 16.61 -21.44
CA GLU A 687 1.62 15.23 -21.93
C GLU A 687 2.97 14.68 -22.41
N ASP A 688 3.86 15.55 -22.92
CA ASP A 688 5.20 15.17 -23.35
C ASP A 688 6.17 14.90 -22.18
N LYS A 689 5.95 15.46 -20.98
CA LYS A 689 6.74 15.17 -19.79
C LYS A 689 6.42 13.81 -19.19
N ASP A 690 5.19 13.36 -19.29
CA ASP A 690 4.77 12.03 -18.83
C ASP A 690 5.27 10.91 -19.75
N ARG A 691 5.50 11.20 -21.04
CA ARG A 691 6.15 10.28 -21.98
C ARG A 691 7.62 10.03 -21.61
N LEU A 692 8.30 11.02 -21.05
CA LEU A 692 9.66 10.90 -20.52
C LEU A 692 9.75 9.93 -19.31
N LEU A 693 8.68 9.80 -18.50
CA LEU A 693 8.65 8.91 -17.35
C LEU A 693 8.73 7.41 -17.70
N VAL A 694 8.31 7.00 -18.89
CA VAL A 694 8.39 5.60 -19.35
C VAL A 694 9.83 5.19 -19.67
N ASP A 695 10.66 6.14 -20.10
CA ASP A 695 12.06 5.90 -20.51
C ASP A 695 13.08 6.12 -19.38
N MET A 696 12.64 6.54 -18.18
CA MET A 696 13.53 6.95 -17.07
C MET A 696 14.48 5.86 -16.57
N LEU A 697 14.15 4.60 -16.76
CA LEU A 697 14.94 3.46 -16.27
C LEU A 697 15.79 2.81 -17.37
N ASN A 698 15.62 3.19 -18.63
CA ASN A 698 16.45 2.70 -19.71
C ASN A 698 17.59 3.70 -19.96
N PRO A 699 18.86 3.31 -19.78
CA PRO A 699 19.95 4.19 -20.14
C PRO A 699 19.85 4.51 -21.63
N PRO A 700 20.07 5.77 -22.03
CA PRO A 700 20.10 6.13 -23.44
C PRO A 700 21.21 5.38 -24.17
N PRO A 701 21.12 5.25 -25.52
CA PRO A 701 22.19 4.65 -26.29
C PRO A 701 23.53 5.27 -25.95
N ALA A 702 24.55 4.44 -25.72
CA ALA A 702 25.88 4.88 -25.24
C ALA A 702 26.61 5.76 -26.24
N ASP A 703 26.25 5.75 -27.50
CA ASP A 703 26.80 6.51 -28.62
C ASP A 703 26.22 7.91 -28.80
N ARG A 704 25.13 8.24 -28.07
CA ARG A 704 24.48 9.56 -28.13
C ARG A 704 25.45 10.61 -27.56
N ALA A 705 25.88 11.55 -28.40
CA ALA A 705 26.72 12.67 -27.99
C ALA A 705 25.99 13.67 -27.12
N GLY A 706 26.64 14.26 -26.12
CA GLY A 706 26.10 15.26 -25.21
C GLY A 706 26.05 14.78 -23.76
N VAL A 707 25.18 15.43 -22.96
CA VAL A 707 25.00 15.14 -21.54
C VAL A 707 23.71 14.34 -21.36
N GLN A 708 23.81 13.22 -20.68
CA GLN A 708 22.70 12.32 -20.40
C GLN A 708 22.58 12.12 -18.90
N VAL A 709 21.37 12.23 -18.33
CA VAL A 709 21.11 12.08 -16.91
C VAL A 709 19.96 11.12 -16.70
N TRP A 710 20.13 10.08 -15.88
CA TRP A 710 19.09 9.12 -15.52
C TRP A 710 19.24 8.59 -14.10
N LEU A 711 18.20 7.95 -13.57
CA LEU A 711 18.21 7.24 -12.30
C LEU A 711 18.66 5.79 -12.47
N GLN A 712 19.50 5.33 -11.57
CA GLN A 712 19.93 3.93 -11.49
C GLN A 712 19.76 3.43 -10.05
N MET A 713 19.21 2.25 -9.86
CA MET A 713 19.21 1.62 -8.54
C MET A 713 20.62 1.22 -8.11
N ALA A 714 20.97 1.51 -6.86
CA ALA A 714 22.22 1.01 -6.27
C ALA A 714 22.18 -0.53 -6.28
N GLY A 715 23.07 -1.16 -7.06
CA GLY A 715 23.10 -2.62 -7.21
C GLY A 715 22.69 -3.14 -8.59
N GLY A 716 22.39 -2.27 -9.55
CA GLY A 716 22.21 -2.64 -10.98
C GLY A 716 20.88 -3.33 -11.32
N ARG A 717 19.89 -3.30 -10.43
CA ARG A 717 18.52 -3.75 -10.74
C ARG A 717 17.69 -2.57 -11.26
N THR A 718 17.26 -2.66 -12.50
CA THR A 718 16.19 -1.82 -13.05
C THR A 718 14.87 -2.34 -12.54
N ALA A 719 14.06 -1.51 -11.90
CA ALA A 719 12.70 -1.88 -11.57
C ALA A 719 11.82 -1.81 -12.83
N PRO A 720 11.21 -2.90 -13.30
CA PRO A 720 10.28 -2.83 -14.41
C PRO A 720 8.90 -2.42 -13.87
N THR A 721 8.37 -1.31 -14.28
CA THR A 721 6.94 -1.06 -14.16
C THR A 721 6.38 -0.71 -15.52
N ASN A 722 5.89 -1.71 -16.23
CA ASN A 722 4.98 -1.47 -17.34
C ASN A 722 3.65 -1.02 -16.73
N MET A 723 3.28 0.23 -16.97
CA MET A 723 1.95 0.73 -16.62
C MET A 723 0.96 0.13 -17.63
N SER A 724 -0.01 -0.71 -17.18
CA SER A 724 -1.07 -1.16 -18.07
C SER A 724 -2.04 -0.03 -18.37
N LYS A 725 -2.81 -0.16 -19.47
CA LYS A 725 -3.83 0.82 -19.83
C LYS A 725 -4.86 1.00 -18.71
N GLU A 726 -5.33 -0.10 -18.11
CA GLU A 726 -6.30 -0.07 -17.02
C GLU A 726 -5.75 0.67 -15.80
N ARG A 727 -4.49 0.43 -15.46
CA ARG A 727 -3.82 1.13 -14.36
C ARG A 727 -3.69 2.63 -14.63
N CYS A 728 -3.37 2.98 -15.86
CA CYS A 728 -3.29 4.37 -16.30
C CYS A 728 -4.65 5.06 -16.19
N GLU A 729 -5.72 4.44 -16.70
CA GLU A 729 -7.08 4.99 -16.63
C GLU A 729 -7.56 5.12 -15.18
N SER A 730 -7.25 4.14 -14.32
CA SER A 730 -7.56 4.20 -12.90
C SER A 730 -6.82 5.34 -12.20
N PHE A 731 -5.53 5.54 -12.48
CA PHE A 731 -4.76 6.65 -11.91
C PHE A 731 -5.24 8.01 -12.40
N LYS A 732 -5.68 8.08 -13.67
CA LYS A 732 -6.31 9.27 -14.23
C LYS A 732 -7.65 9.58 -13.52
N ALA A 733 -8.50 8.57 -13.30
CA ALA A 733 -9.77 8.72 -12.60
C ALA A 733 -9.60 9.20 -11.15
N LEU A 734 -8.56 8.73 -10.46
CA LEU A 734 -8.23 9.12 -9.09
C LEU A 734 -7.39 10.40 -9.00
N GLY A 735 -7.11 11.07 -10.13
CA GLY A 735 -6.35 12.33 -10.16
C GLY A 735 -4.85 12.21 -9.96
N TYR A 736 -4.31 11.00 -9.92
CA TYR A 736 -2.86 10.80 -9.87
C TYR A 736 -2.16 11.08 -11.21
N LEU A 737 -2.91 11.09 -12.32
CA LEU A 737 -2.47 11.54 -13.63
C LEU A 737 -3.40 12.67 -14.11
N GLY A 738 -2.87 13.61 -14.88
CA GLY A 738 -3.65 14.72 -15.46
C GLY A 738 -4.79 14.22 -16.35
N ALA A 739 -5.88 14.99 -16.44
CA ALA A 739 -7.05 14.61 -17.26
C ALA A 739 -6.72 14.44 -18.75
N SER A 740 -5.69 15.13 -19.24
CA SER A 740 -5.18 15.06 -20.62
C SER A 740 -4.23 13.88 -20.88
N PHE A 741 -3.84 13.12 -19.86
CA PHE A 741 -2.92 12.00 -20.03
C PHE A 741 -3.53 10.92 -20.95
N ASP A 742 -2.83 10.56 -22.02
CA ASP A 742 -3.30 9.57 -23.00
C ASP A 742 -2.86 8.16 -22.64
N CYS A 743 -3.80 7.37 -22.12
CA CYS A 743 -3.60 5.95 -21.78
C CYS A 743 -3.75 5.01 -22.99
N SER A 744 -4.13 5.50 -24.18
CA SER A 744 -4.46 4.65 -25.34
C SER A 744 -3.26 3.89 -25.91
N ASN A 745 -2.05 4.41 -25.70
CA ASN A 745 -0.80 3.86 -26.23
C ASN A 745 -0.13 2.85 -25.27
N LEU A 746 -0.73 2.56 -24.11
CA LEU A 746 -0.24 1.56 -23.16
C LEU A 746 -0.89 0.19 -23.44
N LYS A 747 -0.11 -0.89 -23.26
CA LYS A 747 -0.58 -2.27 -23.47
C LYS A 747 -1.30 -2.82 -22.25
#